data_339410a9f2ab092d3c67867ac8530e54
#
_entry.id   339410a9f2ab092d3c67867ac8530e54
#
_cell.length_a   1.000
_cell.length_b   1.000
_cell.length_c   1.000
_cell.angle_alpha   90.00
_cell.angle_beta   90.00
_cell.angle_gamma   90.00
#
_symmetry.space_group_name_H-M   'P 1'
#
loop_
_entity.id
_entity.type
_entity.pdbx_description
1 polymer ?
#
loop_
_entity_poly.entity_id
_entity_poly.type
_entity_poly.pdbx_seq_one_letter_code
_entity_poly.pdbx_strand_id
1 'polypeptide(L)'
;MQPPPIGPPPIGAPAMGSSGGFDGGGGFASASAPTPGAPGTGIAPPVTMGRAMGGMHAPPAMGGMAAMAYGQGMVPSTASAPPIGAPPIGAPPQSPQYPTQYPPQYPPQSPMGMAPQPPMGAMAPPPVPGPGMPAMGGYPQAGGYGAPAMNFVEDFASLNLGPGGGPGGEAGMDPATFPRPGDDEARPNLELSCDPKYMRLTCGALPSSPSLKTRFAMPLGCIVQPLRPGDETTVKTAHFGSSGIVRCRRCRTYINPFVQFTDGGRRFRCNVCALPNEVPVDYFCTLDANGVRRDIAERPELNSGTVEFLASQEYMVRPPMPPSYFFALDVSHTAVNSGFLKQTVEVIRDSLDVMSKKSERTRVGFLTYDSTLHFYSLKANQSQPQMMVVAELDDPFCPMPDDLLVNLAESRAVIDAFLDMVCDTYAQTQNMESAMGPAIQAAFLAMSHIGGKLLVFQSCLPTLGAGRMINRDDTRASTDSTKEHLLRGPVDGFFKKTSAECSRHQICIDLYTIAAPFSDLASMAVLCKFTGGELRHYPGFTPDKDGVKYAKELKNNLTRFTAWEAVCRVRCSRGFRICAFNGHFFIRSMDLLALPATDGDKAYGVHIAHDEVVPSTNISYLQCALLYTSAEGERRIRVHTMAVPVVTDIAEMYRAVDCGAMGAFMARLGAERTLTVRLQDAREAVMTKVVATLREFKLLNTQASRAFNRLIFPESMKLLPLWIFAASKSTAMRGGPRDVPVDARIAAVYDFMSASTEEILKLLYPTMHALHTMPEEAGTKDEYGRVILPPRTVLAGERIDARGAYLVDDGRRLLLWLGKMLDPQFVAALFGPSGPPSADVDCNLPHLDTDVSRRARAVVDDIRAEASRARHLALTVVIQGHPSETQLFPYLIEDRGAANVPGASSYGEFLVQLHRQVSAAQR
;
A
#
# COMPACT_ATOMS: atom_id res chain seq x y z
N MET A 1 -32.77 19.27 53.75
CA MET A 1 -34.06 19.81 53.21
C MET A 1 -34.07 19.42 51.72
N GLN A 2 -34.81 18.38 51.41
CA GLN A 2 -35.10 18.00 50.02
C GLN A 2 -36.36 18.70 49.55
N PRO A 3 -36.51 19.07 48.29
CA PRO A 3 -37.82 19.34 47.68
C PRO A 3 -38.34 18.09 46.94
N PRO A 4 -39.67 17.97 46.72
CA PRO A 4 -40.35 16.73 46.32
C PRO A 4 -40.49 16.59 44.80
N PRO A 5 -40.90 15.41 44.30
CA PRO A 5 -40.95 15.06 42.89
C PRO A 5 -42.27 15.50 42.22
N ILE A 6 -42.18 15.82 40.91
CA ILE A 6 -43.32 16.15 40.05
C ILE A 6 -43.60 14.93 39.17
N GLY A 7 -44.89 14.49 39.23
CA GLY A 7 -45.39 13.35 38.45
C GLY A 7 -45.91 13.78 37.03
N PRO A 8 -46.28 12.83 36.17
CA PRO A 8 -46.57 13.07 34.77
C PRO A 8 -48.05 13.42 34.48
N PRO A 9 -48.36 14.07 33.35
CA PRO A 9 -49.75 14.37 32.96
C PRO A 9 -50.36 13.30 32.04
N PRO A 10 -51.69 13.27 31.91
CA PRO A 10 -52.47 12.10 31.50
C PRO A 10 -52.85 12.06 30.00
N ILE A 11 -53.19 10.82 29.61
CA ILE A 11 -53.75 10.34 28.37
C ILE A 11 -55.16 10.89 28.09
N GLY A 12 -55.46 11.26 26.86
CA GLY A 12 -56.82 11.52 26.39
C GLY A 12 -57.02 11.13 24.93
N ALA A 13 -57.86 10.13 24.71
CA ALA A 13 -58.59 9.86 23.47
C ALA A 13 -60.09 9.96 23.81
N PRO A 14 -61.08 9.82 22.89
CA PRO A 14 -61.17 9.90 21.44
C PRO A 14 -62.38 10.70 20.96
N ALA A 15 -62.59 10.91 19.68
CA ALA A 15 -63.97 11.04 19.11
C ALA A 15 -64.04 10.83 17.57
N MET A 16 -65.05 10.14 17.28
CA MET A 16 -65.60 9.65 15.99
C MET A 16 -66.26 10.74 15.11
N GLY A 17 -66.55 10.36 13.89
CA GLY A 17 -67.64 10.88 13.00
C GLY A 17 -67.18 10.92 11.57
N SER A 18 -67.59 9.98 10.77
CA SER A 18 -68.79 9.59 10.05
C SER A 18 -68.90 10.28 8.66
N SER A 19 -68.92 9.47 7.61
CA SER A 19 -70.00 9.05 6.74
C SER A 19 -69.85 9.46 5.25
N GLY A 20 -70.19 8.53 4.43
CA GLY A 20 -70.68 8.65 3.04
C GLY A 20 -69.72 8.20 1.98
N GLY A 21 -69.94 7.24 1.13
CA GLY A 21 -71.10 6.43 0.77
C GLY A 21 -71.12 6.27 -0.73
N PHE A 22 -71.49 5.08 -1.20
CA PHE A 22 -71.89 4.70 -2.59
C PHE A 22 -70.77 4.37 -3.57
N ASP A 23 -70.67 3.22 -4.10
CA ASP A 23 -71.50 2.13 -4.67
C ASP A 23 -70.98 1.69 -6.04
N GLY A 24 -71.00 0.44 -6.25
CA GLY A 24 -71.20 -0.28 -7.49
C GLY A 24 -69.97 -0.90 -8.17
N GLY A 25 -69.78 -2.15 -8.36
CA GLY A 25 -70.60 -3.32 -8.38
C GLY A 25 -70.02 -4.27 -9.39
N GLY A 26 -70.10 -5.58 -9.12
CA GLY A 26 -69.98 -6.65 -10.04
C GLY A 26 -68.65 -7.23 -10.37
N GLY A 27 -68.28 -8.46 -10.16
CA GLY A 27 -68.98 -9.69 -9.84
C GLY A 27 -68.40 -10.84 -10.60
N PHE A 28 -68.16 -12.01 -9.87
CA PHE A 28 -68.04 -13.39 -10.36
C PHE A 28 -66.86 -13.74 -11.25
N ALA A 29 -66.21 -14.90 -11.20
CA ALA A 29 -66.30 -16.12 -10.44
C ALA A 29 -65.00 -16.97 -10.67
N SER A 30 -64.52 -17.61 -9.64
CA SER A 30 -64.08 -18.98 -9.44
C SER A 30 -63.86 -19.91 -10.64
N ALA A 31 -62.77 -20.68 -10.66
CA ALA A 31 -62.71 -22.12 -10.47
C ALA A 31 -61.37 -22.76 -10.92
N SER A 32 -60.68 -23.40 -9.96
CA SER A 32 -60.24 -24.79 -9.95
C SER A 32 -59.28 -25.36 -11.00
N ALA A 33 -58.19 -25.88 -10.46
CA ALA A 33 -57.24 -26.85 -11.06
C ALA A 33 -57.95 -28.18 -11.41
N PRO A 34 -57.34 -29.06 -12.25
CA PRO A 34 -56.52 -30.16 -11.71
C PRO A 34 -55.32 -30.60 -12.58
N THR A 35 -54.32 -31.23 -11.95
CA THR A 35 -53.37 -32.22 -12.48
C THR A 35 -53.98 -33.60 -12.63
N PRO A 36 -53.39 -34.70 -13.21
CA PRO A 36 -52.07 -34.94 -13.82
C PRO A 36 -52.10 -35.87 -15.07
N GLY A 37 -50.91 -36.18 -15.66
CA GLY A 37 -50.81 -37.34 -16.57
C GLY A 37 -49.61 -37.38 -17.52
N ALA A 38 -48.65 -38.27 -17.27
CA ALA A 38 -47.69 -38.79 -18.24
C ALA A 38 -48.25 -40.10 -18.85
N PRO A 39 -47.67 -40.83 -19.83
CA PRO A 39 -46.37 -40.67 -20.54
C PRO A 39 -46.48 -41.04 -22.05
N GLY A 40 -45.33 -41.00 -22.79
CA GLY A 40 -45.27 -41.84 -24.02
C GLY A 40 -44.31 -41.32 -25.12
N THR A 41 -43.21 -41.96 -25.23
CA THR A 41 -42.50 -42.55 -26.37
C THR A 41 -42.36 -41.83 -27.71
N GLY A 42 -41.13 -41.57 -28.19
CA GLY A 42 -40.58 -42.34 -29.26
C GLY A 42 -40.03 -41.59 -30.47
N ILE A 43 -38.82 -41.96 -30.89
CA ILE A 43 -38.30 -42.08 -32.26
C ILE A 43 -37.40 -40.95 -32.79
N ALA A 44 -36.12 -41.28 -32.98
CA ALA A 44 -35.12 -40.69 -33.91
C ALA A 44 -35.07 -41.55 -35.20
N PRO A 45 -34.10 -41.38 -36.15
CA PRO A 45 -33.61 -40.30 -36.95
C PRO A 45 -33.89 -40.45 -38.47
N PRO A 46 -33.22 -39.93 -39.50
CA PRO A 46 -31.89 -40.32 -40.06
C PRO A 46 -31.09 -39.20 -40.79
N VAL A 47 -29.77 -39.24 -40.75
CA VAL A 47 -28.70 -39.61 -41.68
C VAL A 47 -28.81 -39.14 -43.17
N THR A 48 -27.78 -38.44 -43.64
CA THR A 48 -26.95 -38.71 -44.83
C THR A 48 -25.97 -37.53 -45.06
N MET A 49 -24.68 -37.72 -45.10
CA MET A 49 -23.63 -38.09 -46.08
C MET A 49 -23.18 -36.98 -47.06
N GLY A 50 -21.86 -36.80 -47.08
CA GLY A 50 -21.14 -36.44 -48.30
C GLY A 50 -19.83 -35.68 -48.10
N ARG A 51 -18.69 -36.37 -47.93
CA ARG A 51 -17.48 -36.39 -48.78
C ARG A 51 -16.82 -35.05 -49.17
N ALA A 52 -15.52 -34.82 -49.17
CA ALA A 52 -14.28 -35.51 -48.86
C ALA A 52 -13.08 -34.58 -49.19
N MET A 53 -11.91 -34.96 -48.70
CA MET A 53 -10.54 -34.68 -49.13
C MET A 53 -9.92 -33.33 -48.71
N GLY A 54 -8.73 -33.22 -48.17
CA GLY A 54 -7.48 -33.92 -47.90
C GLY A 54 -6.54 -32.87 -47.37
N GLY A 55 -5.60 -33.08 -46.54
CA GLY A 55 -4.61 -33.99 -46.27
C GLY A 55 -3.38 -33.35 -45.63
N MET A 56 -2.79 -34.05 -44.65
CA MET A 56 -1.34 -34.01 -44.25
C MET A 56 -0.83 -32.82 -43.48
N HIS A 57 -0.15 -32.80 -42.35
CA HIS A 57 0.65 -33.74 -41.59
C HIS A 57 0.71 -33.35 -40.11
N ALA A 58 0.59 -34.31 -39.19
CA ALA A 58 1.14 -34.26 -37.84
C ALA A 58 2.38 -35.15 -37.82
N PRO A 59 3.27 -35.11 -36.86
CA PRO A 59 3.25 -35.88 -35.64
C PRO A 59 4.04 -35.31 -34.45
N PRO A 60 4.30 -36.08 -33.37
CA PRO A 60 3.46 -36.96 -32.59
C PRO A 60 3.39 -36.65 -31.06
N ALA A 61 2.43 -37.26 -30.43
CA ALA A 61 2.24 -37.31 -28.98
C ALA A 61 3.01 -38.47 -28.34
N MET A 62 3.32 -38.32 -27.04
CA MET A 62 3.44 -39.41 -26.06
C MET A 62 2.87 -38.85 -24.75
N GLY A 63 2.02 -39.43 -24.07
CA GLY A 63 1.58 -40.73 -23.59
C GLY A 63 1.31 -40.52 -22.11
N GLY A 64 0.24 -40.63 -21.52
CA GLY A 64 -0.84 -41.50 -21.30
C GLY A 64 -0.62 -42.37 -20.09
N MET A 65 -1.46 -42.26 -19.04
CA MET A 65 -1.83 -43.34 -18.10
C MET A 65 -2.85 -42.72 -17.11
N ALA A 66 -4.07 -43.01 -17.18
CA ALA A 66 -4.85 -44.24 -16.92
C ALA A 66 -5.12 -44.46 -15.43
N ALA A 67 -6.40 -44.22 -15.10
CA ALA A 67 -7.03 -44.64 -13.85
C ALA A 67 -7.31 -46.15 -13.85
N MET A 68 -7.24 -46.80 -12.71
CA MET A 68 -7.96 -48.06 -12.45
C MET A 68 -8.47 -48.13 -11.03
N ALA A 69 -9.70 -48.64 -10.94
CA ALA A 69 -10.48 -48.85 -9.75
C ALA A 69 -10.44 -50.30 -9.26
N TYR A 70 -10.65 -50.45 -7.96
CA TYR A 70 -11.32 -51.54 -7.20
C TYR A 70 -10.92 -53.02 -7.37
N GLY A 71 -10.64 -53.66 -6.22
CA GLY A 71 -10.72 -55.10 -6.02
C GLY A 71 -10.35 -55.51 -4.59
N GLN A 72 -11.34 -55.99 -3.85
CA GLN A 72 -11.33 -56.53 -2.49
C GLN A 72 -10.61 -57.88 -2.37
N GLY A 73 -10.08 -58.19 -1.17
CA GLY A 73 -9.97 -59.55 -0.76
C GLY A 73 -8.91 -59.94 0.24
N MET A 74 -9.31 -60.08 1.50
CA MET A 74 -8.92 -61.11 2.50
C MET A 74 -7.48 -61.30 3.02
N VAL A 75 -7.35 -61.21 4.34
CA VAL A 75 -6.38 -61.72 5.34
C VAL A 75 -6.36 -63.25 5.37
N PRO A 76 -5.33 -64.05 5.86
CA PRO A 76 -4.74 -63.88 7.20
C PRO A 76 -3.28 -64.33 7.44
N SER A 77 -2.77 -63.86 8.58
CA SER A 77 -2.02 -64.56 9.66
C SER A 77 -0.53 -64.94 9.55
N THR A 78 0.13 -64.46 10.59
CA THR A 78 1.07 -65.09 11.53
C THR A 78 2.57 -65.23 11.21
N ALA A 79 3.32 -64.67 12.14
CA ALA A 79 4.37 -65.26 12.94
C ALA A 79 5.80 -64.67 12.81
N SER A 80 6.28 -64.23 13.96
CA SER A 80 7.57 -64.33 14.63
C SER A 80 8.81 -63.51 14.21
N ALA A 81 9.19 -62.69 15.18
CA ALA A 81 10.59 -62.24 15.41
C ALA A 81 11.42 -63.33 16.09
N PRO A 82 12.74 -63.17 16.41
CA PRO A 82 13.73 -62.11 16.53
C PRO A 82 15.16 -62.55 16.08
N PRO A 83 16.34 -62.06 16.55
CA PRO A 83 16.75 -60.77 17.16
C PRO A 83 18.14 -60.21 16.69
N ILE A 84 18.40 -58.95 17.12
CA ILE A 84 19.67 -58.36 17.57
C ILE A 84 20.92 -58.29 16.67
N GLY A 85 21.40 -57.06 16.44
CA GLY A 85 22.78 -56.74 16.04
C GLY A 85 22.97 -55.27 15.69
N ALA A 86 23.61 -54.46 16.59
CA ALA A 86 24.16 -53.15 16.33
C ALA A 86 25.70 -53.23 16.41
N PRO A 87 26.49 -52.15 16.11
CA PRO A 87 26.51 -51.14 15.04
C PRO A 87 27.82 -51.22 14.23
N PRO A 88 28.14 -50.31 13.32
CA PRO A 88 28.88 -49.11 13.68
C PRO A 88 28.59 -47.87 12.86
N ILE A 89 29.04 -46.76 13.45
CA ILE A 89 28.99 -45.34 13.08
C ILE A 89 29.54 -45.07 11.70
N GLY A 90 28.82 -44.37 10.85
CA GLY A 90 29.29 -43.83 9.57
C GLY A 90 28.64 -42.48 9.27
N ALA A 91 29.45 -41.57 8.74
CA ALA A 91 29.27 -40.11 8.54
C ALA A 91 27.97 -39.66 7.84
N PRO A 92 27.61 -38.37 7.95
CA PRO A 92 26.34 -37.83 7.49
C PRO A 92 26.27 -37.66 5.97
N PRO A 93 25.09 -37.78 5.35
CA PRO A 93 24.92 -37.62 3.90
C PRO A 93 24.89 -36.15 3.49
N GLN A 94 25.59 -35.86 2.41
CA GLN A 94 25.63 -34.57 1.72
C GLN A 94 24.32 -34.26 1.05
N SER A 95 23.91 -32.99 1.12
CA SER A 95 22.77 -32.41 0.45
C SER A 95 22.96 -32.32 -1.07
N PRO A 96 21.93 -32.50 -1.90
CA PRO A 96 22.06 -32.37 -3.35
C PRO A 96 22.25 -30.92 -3.77
N GLN A 97 23.31 -30.68 -4.53
CA GLN A 97 23.60 -29.41 -5.20
C GLN A 97 22.71 -29.25 -6.45
N TYR A 98 22.08 -28.11 -6.58
CA TYR A 98 21.46 -27.66 -7.83
C TYR A 98 22.53 -27.02 -8.73
N PRO A 99 22.53 -27.26 -10.04
CA PRO A 99 23.51 -26.66 -10.96
C PRO A 99 23.14 -25.21 -11.30
N THR A 100 24.02 -24.30 -10.94
CA THR A 100 24.05 -22.91 -11.46
C THR A 100 24.78 -22.92 -12.79
N GLN A 101 24.07 -22.66 -13.88
CA GLN A 101 24.68 -22.35 -15.18
C GLN A 101 25.05 -20.87 -15.24
N TYR A 102 26.32 -20.57 -15.32
CA TYR A 102 26.89 -19.30 -15.81
C TYR A 102 27.30 -19.46 -17.27
N PRO A 103 27.14 -18.42 -18.10
CA PRO A 103 27.62 -18.44 -19.50
C PRO A 103 29.15 -18.27 -19.57
N PRO A 104 29.80 -18.68 -20.67
CA PRO A 104 31.24 -18.89 -20.75
C PRO A 104 32.05 -17.60 -20.82
N GLN A 105 33.18 -17.61 -20.12
CA GLN A 105 34.24 -16.60 -20.17
C GLN A 105 35.03 -16.75 -21.47
N TYR A 106 35.38 -15.63 -22.09
CA TYR A 106 36.37 -15.56 -23.20
C TYR A 106 37.78 -15.71 -22.64
N PRO A 107 38.73 -16.32 -23.43
CA PRO A 107 40.09 -16.49 -22.98
C PRO A 107 40.95 -15.22 -23.13
N PRO A 108 42.09 -15.11 -22.41
CA PRO A 108 42.97 -13.94 -22.43
C PRO A 108 43.86 -13.92 -23.66
N GLN A 109 43.96 -12.75 -24.32
CA GLN A 109 44.97 -12.49 -25.33
C GLN A 109 46.21 -11.83 -24.72
N SER A 110 47.35 -12.36 -25.00
CA SER A 110 48.65 -11.85 -24.66
C SER A 110 49.14 -10.77 -25.67
N PRO A 111 50.11 -9.94 -25.32
CA PRO A 111 50.39 -8.70 -26.02
C PRO A 111 51.49 -8.84 -27.08
N MET A 112 51.39 -8.11 -28.20
CA MET A 112 52.57 -7.75 -29.02
C MET A 112 52.22 -6.62 -30.05
N GLY A 113 53.11 -5.66 -30.16
CA GLY A 113 53.45 -5.00 -31.38
C GLY A 113 53.17 -3.50 -31.51
N MET A 114 54.12 -2.68 -31.08
CA MET A 114 54.29 -1.27 -31.52
C MET A 114 54.59 -1.19 -33.03
N ALA A 115 54.02 -0.20 -33.74
CA ALA A 115 54.65 0.66 -34.78
C ALA A 115 53.60 1.46 -35.56
N PRO A 116 53.92 2.52 -36.30
CA PRO A 116 54.12 3.90 -35.88
C PRO A 116 53.12 4.88 -36.54
N GLN A 117 53.09 6.12 -36.02
CA GLN A 117 52.33 7.22 -36.60
C GLN A 117 52.87 7.69 -37.97
N PRO A 118 52.05 8.30 -38.83
CA PRO A 118 52.45 9.36 -39.74
C PRO A 118 51.65 10.66 -39.53
N PRO A 119 52.05 11.76 -40.19
CA PRO A 119 52.15 13.07 -39.55
C PRO A 119 51.00 14.05 -39.88
N MET A 120 51.04 15.17 -39.15
CA MET A 120 50.19 16.33 -39.35
C MET A 120 50.19 16.92 -40.73
N GLY A 121 49.00 17.35 -41.19
CA GLY A 121 48.82 18.14 -42.41
C GLY A 121 47.58 19.03 -42.37
N ALA A 122 47.84 20.30 -42.23
CA ALA A 122 47.22 21.49 -42.81
C ALA A 122 45.70 21.77 -42.67
N MET A 123 45.44 22.92 -42.09
CA MET A 123 44.24 23.75 -42.05
C MET A 123 43.71 24.07 -43.46
N ALA A 124 42.38 24.09 -43.59
CA ALA A 124 41.65 24.77 -44.65
C ALA A 124 40.55 25.68 -44.05
N PRO A 125 40.24 26.84 -44.63
CA PRO A 125 39.42 27.88 -44.04
C PRO A 125 37.92 27.74 -44.28
N PRO A 126 37.06 28.56 -43.65
CA PRO A 126 35.61 28.40 -43.65
C PRO A 126 34.97 29.00 -44.93
N PRO A 127 33.82 28.49 -45.39
CA PRO A 127 33.11 29.08 -46.54
C PRO A 127 32.14 30.20 -46.10
N VAL A 128 32.05 31.21 -46.91
CA VAL A 128 31.25 32.43 -46.86
C VAL A 128 29.83 32.14 -47.34
N PRO A 129 28.76 32.85 -46.91
CA PRO A 129 27.39 32.55 -47.22
C PRO A 129 26.90 33.12 -48.56
N GLY A 130 26.09 32.34 -49.27
CA GLY A 130 25.35 32.74 -50.45
C GLY A 130 23.83 32.82 -50.22
N PRO A 131 23.09 33.52 -51.06
CA PRO A 131 21.81 34.14 -50.72
C PRO A 131 20.58 33.29 -51.01
N GLY A 132 19.55 33.61 -50.27
CA GLY A 132 18.22 33.14 -50.08
C GLY A 132 17.38 32.57 -51.23
N MET A 133 16.43 31.75 -50.82
CA MET A 133 15.12 31.53 -51.42
C MET A 133 14.05 31.16 -50.36
N PRO A 134 12.73 31.33 -50.61
CA PRO A 134 11.77 31.84 -49.63
C PRO A 134 11.07 30.77 -48.79
N ALA A 135 10.61 31.25 -47.66
CA ALA A 135 9.87 30.51 -46.65
C ALA A 135 8.50 29.98 -47.14
N MET A 136 8.21 28.75 -46.86
CA MET A 136 6.86 28.20 -46.80
C MET A 136 6.47 27.86 -45.34
N GLY A 137 5.34 28.41 -44.98
CA GLY A 137 4.38 28.07 -43.94
C GLY A 137 4.84 27.48 -42.62
N GLY A 138 4.99 28.33 -41.57
CA GLY A 138 5.19 27.88 -40.20
C GLY A 138 3.92 27.32 -39.56
N TYR A 139 4.09 26.23 -38.90
CA TYR A 139 3.15 25.77 -37.86
C TYR A 139 3.31 26.65 -36.62
N PRO A 140 2.24 26.96 -35.86
CA PRO A 140 2.33 27.80 -34.69
C PRO A 140 3.11 27.09 -33.58
N GLN A 141 4.25 27.65 -33.18
CA GLN A 141 4.93 27.38 -31.94
C GLN A 141 4.01 27.78 -30.78
N ALA A 142 3.76 26.82 -29.91
CA ALA A 142 3.16 27.08 -28.63
C ALA A 142 4.02 28.10 -27.89
N GLY A 143 3.36 29.15 -27.40
CA GLY A 143 3.99 30.26 -26.71
C GLY A 143 4.80 29.79 -25.50
N GLY A 144 6.07 30.08 -25.55
CA GLY A 144 6.97 29.95 -24.42
C GLY A 144 6.58 30.98 -23.37
N TYR A 145 6.05 30.55 -22.27
CA TYR A 145 6.09 31.29 -21.04
C TYR A 145 7.56 31.39 -20.64
N GLY A 146 8.12 32.58 -20.70
CA GLY A 146 9.42 32.89 -20.13
C GLY A 146 9.40 32.67 -18.65
N ALA A 147 9.74 31.49 -18.22
CA ALA A 147 10.11 31.24 -16.84
C ALA A 147 11.44 32.01 -16.59
N PRO A 148 11.58 32.71 -15.45
CA PRO A 148 12.87 33.31 -15.08
C PRO A 148 13.92 32.19 -15.12
N ALA A 149 15.11 32.51 -15.58
CA ALA A 149 16.24 31.58 -15.61
C ALA A 149 16.50 31.09 -14.17
N MET A 150 15.84 30.01 -13.78
CA MET A 150 16.09 29.34 -12.50
C MET A 150 17.51 28.83 -12.53
N ASN A 151 18.30 29.20 -11.54
CA ASN A 151 19.63 28.67 -11.36
C ASN A 151 19.56 27.15 -11.34
N PHE A 152 20.18 26.50 -12.33
CA PHE A 152 20.17 25.05 -12.51
C PHE A 152 20.94 24.32 -11.39
N VAL A 153 21.72 25.04 -10.63
CA VAL A 153 22.60 24.53 -9.57
C VAL A 153 22.28 25.28 -8.29
N GLU A 154 21.73 24.61 -7.29
CA GLU A 154 21.77 25.10 -5.92
C GLU A 154 23.16 24.84 -5.35
N ASP A 155 23.81 25.91 -4.94
CA ASP A 155 25.07 25.85 -4.27
C ASP A 155 24.81 25.98 -2.76
N PHE A 156 25.17 24.95 -2.02
CA PHE A 156 25.24 25.05 -0.56
C PHE A 156 26.42 25.92 -0.20
N ALA A 157 26.29 27.21 -0.49
CA ALA A 157 27.34 28.23 -0.31
C ALA A 157 27.83 28.32 1.14
N SER A 158 26.98 27.94 2.10
CA SER A 158 27.30 27.84 3.53
C SER A 158 28.15 26.63 3.89
N LEU A 159 28.23 25.60 3.03
CA LEU A 159 29.06 24.42 3.21
C LEU A 159 30.52 24.72 2.83
N ASN A 160 31.19 25.54 3.60
CA ASN A 160 32.62 25.80 3.42
C ASN A 160 33.44 24.58 3.91
N LEU A 161 33.50 23.56 3.07
CA LEU A 161 34.22 22.32 3.31
C LEU A 161 35.72 22.43 2.99
N GLY A 162 36.30 23.60 3.18
CA GLY A 162 37.74 23.87 2.95
C GLY A 162 38.64 23.08 3.90
N PRO A 163 39.94 22.84 3.55
CA PRO A 163 40.87 22.03 4.33
C PRO A 163 41.44 22.71 5.60
N GLY A 164 40.75 23.72 6.17
CA GLY A 164 41.23 24.50 7.29
C GLY A 164 40.58 24.22 8.66
N GLY A 165 39.74 23.24 8.80
CA GLY A 165 39.14 22.88 10.09
C GLY A 165 40.02 21.92 10.88
N GLY A 166 40.66 22.39 11.95
CA GLY A 166 41.40 21.59 12.91
C GLY A 166 40.53 20.58 13.65
N PRO A 167 41.12 19.58 14.34
CA PRO A 167 40.38 18.54 15.06
C PRO A 167 39.65 19.16 16.26
N GLY A 168 38.34 19.48 16.11
CA GLY A 168 37.53 20.06 17.16
C GLY A 168 36.61 21.19 16.74
N GLY A 169 36.73 21.73 15.52
CA GLY A 169 35.83 22.76 15.00
C GLY A 169 34.76 22.12 14.10
N GLU A 170 33.52 22.17 14.47
CA GLU A 170 32.41 21.99 13.52
C GLU A 170 32.61 23.04 12.43
N ALA A 171 33.02 22.61 11.23
CA ALA A 171 33.22 23.50 10.10
C ALA A 171 31.91 24.25 9.88
N GLY A 172 31.95 25.57 9.84
CA GLY A 172 30.88 26.55 9.87
C GLY A 172 29.74 26.34 8.92
N MET A 173 28.99 25.27 9.11
CA MET A 173 27.70 25.02 8.52
C MET A 173 26.66 25.64 9.42
N ASP A 174 25.93 26.61 8.92
CA ASP A 174 24.75 27.09 9.60
C ASP A 174 23.58 26.12 9.29
N PRO A 175 23.11 25.31 10.28
CA PRO A 175 21.96 24.43 10.08
C PRO A 175 20.69 25.17 9.64
N ALA A 176 20.62 26.49 9.90
CA ALA A 176 19.48 27.31 9.48
C ALA A 176 19.34 27.43 7.96
N THR A 177 20.44 27.24 7.22
CA THR A 177 20.44 27.38 5.75
C THR A 177 20.12 26.08 5.00
N PHE A 178 19.94 24.95 5.70
CA PHE A 178 19.62 23.69 5.05
C PHE A 178 18.22 23.74 4.43
N PRO A 179 18.04 23.25 3.18
CA PRO A 179 16.72 23.12 2.59
C PRO A 179 15.88 22.14 3.39
N ARG A 180 14.63 22.49 3.64
CA ARG A 180 13.66 21.71 4.41
C ARG A 180 12.41 21.51 3.61
N PRO A 181 11.66 20.40 3.87
CA PRO A 181 10.40 20.17 3.22
C PRO A 181 9.41 21.31 3.53
N GLY A 182 8.87 21.89 2.48
CA GLY A 182 7.65 22.68 2.51
C GLY A 182 6.42 21.78 2.36
N ASP A 183 5.35 22.34 1.78
CA ASP A 183 4.27 21.50 1.30
C ASP A 183 4.78 20.71 0.09
N ASP A 184 4.55 19.39 0.12
CA ASP A 184 5.00 18.50 -0.95
C ASP A 184 4.05 18.63 -2.14
N GLU A 185 4.31 19.59 -2.99
CA GLU A 185 3.60 19.69 -4.25
C GLU A 185 4.13 18.64 -5.23
N ALA A 186 3.26 17.67 -5.54
CA ALA A 186 3.55 16.70 -6.57
C ALA A 186 3.74 17.41 -7.93
N ARG A 187 4.75 17.01 -8.69
CA ARG A 187 4.89 17.51 -10.07
C ARG A 187 3.67 17.16 -10.87
N PRO A 188 3.07 18.12 -11.59
CA PRO A 188 1.93 17.84 -12.45
C PRO A 188 2.36 16.91 -13.59
N ASN A 189 1.52 15.95 -13.90
CA ASN A 189 1.67 15.14 -15.10
C ASN A 189 1.37 15.98 -16.36
N LEU A 190 1.75 15.48 -17.54
CA LEU A 190 1.39 16.14 -18.80
C LEU A 190 -0.14 16.25 -18.95
N GLU A 191 -0.58 17.24 -19.70
CA GLU A 191 -1.99 17.50 -19.98
C GLU A 191 -2.73 16.23 -20.43
N LEU A 192 -3.99 16.09 -20.04
CA LEU A 192 -4.84 14.91 -20.25
C LEU A 192 -4.35 13.62 -19.56
N SER A 193 -3.25 13.68 -18.81
CA SER A 193 -2.80 12.56 -17.97
C SER A 193 -3.64 12.47 -16.68
N CYS A 194 -3.59 11.32 -16.03
CA CYS A 194 -4.17 11.18 -14.70
C CYS A 194 -3.46 12.09 -13.68
N ASP A 195 -4.18 12.46 -12.64
CA ASP A 195 -3.64 13.23 -11.52
C ASP A 195 -2.48 12.47 -10.84
N PRO A 196 -1.39 13.14 -10.43
CA PRO A 196 -0.30 12.55 -9.66
C PRO A 196 -0.75 11.80 -8.39
N LYS A 197 -1.88 12.17 -7.81
CA LYS A 197 -2.46 11.46 -6.65
C LYS A 197 -2.75 9.98 -6.92
N TYR A 198 -2.96 9.58 -8.20
CA TYR A 198 -3.18 8.19 -8.59
C TYR A 198 -1.92 7.50 -9.11
N MET A 199 -1.09 8.24 -9.85
CA MET A 199 0.15 7.73 -10.43
C MET A 199 1.23 8.81 -10.36
N ARG A 200 2.17 8.67 -9.45
CA ARG A 200 3.25 9.63 -9.22
C ARG A 200 4.60 9.03 -9.58
N LEU A 201 5.29 9.61 -10.56
CA LEU A 201 6.58 9.15 -11.05
C LEU A 201 7.74 9.66 -10.19
N THR A 202 8.77 8.84 -10.00
CA THR A 202 10.04 9.28 -9.40
C THR A 202 10.80 10.27 -10.28
N CYS A 203 10.58 10.21 -11.59
CA CYS A 203 11.12 11.14 -12.57
C CYS A 203 10.07 11.37 -13.66
N GLY A 204 9.68 12.62 -13.88
CA GLY A 204 8.72 13.05 -14.90
C GLY A 204 9.24 12.94 -16.34
N ALA A 205 10.40 12.32 -16.56
CA ALA A 205 10.95 12.00 -17.88
C ALA A 205 11.58 10.61 -17.89
N LEU A 206 11.59 9.97 -19.04
CA LEU A 206 12.20 8.65 -19.25
C LEU A 206 13.42 8.76 -20.18
N PRO A 207 14.49 7.98 -19.95
CA PRO A 207 15.69 8.03 -20.77
C PRO A 207 15.45 7.38 -22.13
N SER A 208 15.98 8.00 -23.20
CA SER A 208 15.89 7.46 -24.56
C SER A 208 16.81 6.25 -24.80
N SER A 209 17.80 6.03 -23.94
CA SER A 209 18.77 4.94 -24.11
C SER A 209 19.17 4.28 -22.79
N PRO A 210 19.62 3.00 -22.84
CA PRO A 210 20.15 2.31 -21.66
C PRO A 210 21.38 2.98 -21.05
N SER A 211 22.23 3.60 -21.88
CA SER A 211 23.42 4.34 -21.43
C SER A 211 23.02 5.57 -20.60
N LEU A 212 22.04 6.34 -21.06
CA LEU A 212 21.50 7.46 -20.31
C LEU A 212 20.88 7.01 -18.97
N LYS A 213 20.16 5.88 -18.96
CA LYS A 213 19.62 5.29 -17.72
C LYS A 213 20.73 4.89 -16.75
N THR A 214 21.82 4.33 -17.24
CA THR A 214 22.97 3.92 -16.39
C THR A 214 23.64 5.14 -15.74
N ARG A 215 23.82 6.23 -16.51
CA ARG A 215 24.35 7.50 -15.99
C ARG A 215 23.41 8.15 -14.99
N PHE A 216 22.11 8.10 -15.23
CA PHE A 216 21.09 8.57 -14.28
C PHE A 216 20.90 7.61 -13.10
N ALA A 217 21.74 6.93 -12.56
CA ALA A 217 21.79 5.90 -11.53
C ALA A 217 20.53 5.70 -10.63
N MET A 218 19.65 6.72 -10.49
CA MET A 218 18.43 6.68 -9.65
C MET A 218 17.37 5.71 -10.19
N PRO A 219 16.55 5.12 -9.32
CA PRO A 219 15.50 4.22 -9.76
C PRO A 219 14.42 4.97 -10.56
N LEU A 220 14.01 4.40 -11.69
CA LEU A 220 12.80 4.82 -12.40
C LEU A 220 11.63 4.00 -11.86
N GLY A 221 10.63 4.67 -11.34
CA GLY A 221 9.46 4.03 -10.76
C GLY A 221 8.25 4.93 -10.76
N CYS A 222 7.12 4.32 -10.43
CA CYS A 222 5.84 4.98 -10.23
C CYS A 222 5.23 4.47 -8.93
N ILE A 223 4.74 5.35 -8.09
CA ILE A 223 3.87 4.98 -6.97
C ILE A 223 2.44 5.10 -7.46
N VAL A 224 1.71 4.00 -7.41
CA VAL A 224 0.35 3.87 -7.94
C VAL A 224 -0.62 3.65 -6.79
N GLN A 225 -1.61 4.52 -6.63
CA GLN A 225 -2.74 4.41 -5.71
C GLN A 225 -4.02 4.43 -6.54
N PRO A 226 -4.49 3.28 -7.02
CA PRO A 226 -5.56 3.23 -8.04
C PRO A 226 -6.93 3.61 -7.50
N LEU A 227 -7.13 3.53 -6.21
CA LEU A 227 -8.30 4.02 -5.49
C LEU A 227 -7.81 5.03 -4.45
N ARG A 228 -8.56 6.11 -4.26
CA ARG A 228 -8.25 7.10 -3.23
C ARG A 228 -9.50 7.38 -2.41
N PRO A 229 -9.39 7.52 -1.08
CA PRO A 229 -10.54 7.83 -0.24
C PRO A 229 -11.21 9.14 -0.68
N GLY A 230 -12.53 9.13 -0.81
CA GLY A 230 -13.31 10.30 -1.21
C GLY A 230 -13.49 10.49 -2.73
N ASP A 231 -12.87 9.66 -3.55
CA ASP A 231 -12.97 9.76 -5.02
C ASP A 231 -14.07 8.84 -5.62
N GLU A 232 -14.87 8.18 -4.80
CA GLU A 232 -15.90 7.23 -5.26
C GLU A 232 -16.94 7.90 -6.19
N THR A 233 -17.23 9.18 -5.99
CA THR A 233 -18.22 9.94 -6.77
C THR A 233 -17.60 10.92 -7.76
N THR A 234 -16.29 11.18 -7.67
CA THR A 234 -15.64 12.23 -8.50
C THR A 234 -15.13 11.68 -9.82
N VAL A 235 -14.80 10.39 -9.90
CA VAL A 235 -14.31 9.77 -11.13
C VAL A 235 -15.47 9.48 -12.07
N LYS A 236 -15.39 10.04 -13.29
CA LYS A 236 -16.42 9.88 -14.32
C LYS A 236 -16.50 8.45 -14.82
N THR A 237 -17.71 7.92 -14.93
CA THR A 237 -17.97 6.59 -15.48
C THR A 237 -18.25 6.69 -16.97
N ALA A 238 -17.55 5.87 -17.78
CA ALA A 238 -17.79 5.77 -19.22
C ALA A 238 -18.70 4.58 -19.54
N HIS A 239 -19.65 4.83 -20.42
CA HIS A 239 -20.63 3.85 -20.88
C HIS A 239 -20.41 3.52 -22.35
N PHE A 240 -20.28 2.24 -22.69
CA PHE A 240 -20.02 1.78 -24.06
C PHE A 240 -21.24 1.13 -24.74
N GLY A 241 -22.38 1.03 -24.06
CA GLY A 241 -23.58 0.37 -24.61
C GLY A 241 -23.32 -1.06 -25.04
N SER A 242 -23.80 -1.41 -26.23
CA SER A 242 -23.67 -2.76 -26.82
C SER A 242 -22.26 -3.05 -27.38
N SER A 243 -21.44 -2.03 -27.69
CA SER A 243 -20.11 -2.19 -28.30
C SER A 243 -19.08 -2.85 -27.38
N GLY A 244 -19.36 -2.95 -26.08
CA GLY A 244 -18.42 -3.40 -25.08
C GLY A 244 -17.24 -2.41 -24.92
N ILE A 245 -16.37 -2.67 -23.96
CA ILE A 245 -15.26 -1.76 -23.64
C ILE A 245 -14.18 -1.81 -24.74
N VAL A 246 -13.92 -0.66 -25.35
CA VAL A 246 -12.94 -0.53 -26.45
C VAL A 246 -11.51 -0.63 -25.89
N ARG A 247 -10.74 -1.56 -26.43
CA ARG A 247 -9.33 -1.77 -26.09
C ARG A 247 -8.49 -2.32 -27.25
N CYS A 248 -7.20 -2.06 -27.18
CA CYS A 248 -6.27 -2.57 -28.21
C CYS A 248 -6.29 -4.10 -28.25
N ARG A 249 -6.46 -4.69 -29.44
CA ARG A 249 -6.53 -6.16 -29.63
C ARG A 249 -5.22 -6.88 -29.29
N ARG A 250 -4.03 -6.20 -29.37
CA ARG A 250 -2.72 -6.80 -29.06
C ARG A 250 -2.32 -6.64 -27.60
N CYS A 251 -2.17 -5.39 -27.12
CA CYS A 251 -1.66 -5.13 -25.78
C CYS A 251 -2.76 -4.98 -24.70
N ARG A 252 -4.03 -5.01 -25.15
CA ARG A 252 -5.20 -4.87 -24.26
C ARG A 252 -5.22 -3.56 -23.46
N THR A 253 -4.50 -2.52 -23.91
CA THR A 253 -4.61 -1.16 -23.39
C THR A 253 -6.01 -0.65 -23.63
N TYR A 254 -6.64 -0.09 -22.60
CA TYR A 254 -7.95 0.53 -22.69
C TYR A 254 -7.87 1.83 -23.50
N ILE A 255 -8.96 2.16 -24.21
CA ILE A 255 -9.09 3.45 -24.90
C ILE A 255 -8.80 4.58 -23.91
N ASN A 256 -8.12 5.63 -24.36
CA ASN A 256 -7.64 6.71 -23.49
C ASN A 256 -7.42 7.98 -24.32
N PRO A 257 -7.18 9.16 -23.70
CA PRO A 257 -7.06 10.44 -24.42
C PRO A 257 -5.94 10.50 -25.46
N PHE A 258 -4.95 9.62 -25.38
CA PHE A 258 -3.74 9.67 -26.20
C PHE A 258 -3.80 8.78 -27.45
N VAL A 259 -4.90 8.11 -27.72
CA VAL A 259 -5.09 7.34 -28.95
C VAL A 259 -5.28 8.27 -30.13
N GLN A 260 -4.75 7.91 -31.30
CA GLN A 260 -4.91 8.66 -32.55
C GLN A 260 -5.96 7.97 -33.39
N PHE A 261 -7.03 8.69 -33.74
CA PHE A 261 -8.04 8.21 -34.67
C PHE A 261 -7.59 8.47 -36.09
N THR A 262 -7.85 7.52 -36.99
CA THR A 262 -7.52 7.55 -38.42
C THR A 262 -8.71 7.10 -39.27
N ASP A 263 -8.57 7.20 -40.59
CA ASP A 263 -9.58 6.74 -41.58
C ASP A 263 -10.99 7.34 -41.29
N GLY A 264 -11.03 8.65 -41.01
CA GLY A 264 -12.30 9.36 -40.74
C GLY A 264 -12.97 8.89 -39.45
N GLY A 265 -12.22 8.30 -38.50
CA GLY A 265 -12.72 7.81 -37.19
C GLY A 265 -13.01 6.31 -37.18
N ARG A 266 -12.80 5.60 -38.28
CA ARG A 266 -13.07 4.14 -38.39
C ARG A 266 -11.99 3.29 -37.73
N ARG A 267 -10.80 3.84 -37.55
CA ARG A 267 -9.66 3.17 -36.88
C ARG A 267 -9.04 4.05 -35.82
N PHE A 268 -8.40 3.43 -34.86
CA PHE A 268 -7.54 4.14 -33.92
C PHE A 268 -6.18 3.43 -33.81
N ARG A 269 -5.12 4.21 -33.68
CA ARG A 269 -3.78 3.74 -33.40
C ARG A 269 -3.54 3.72 -31.90
N CYS A 270 -3.20 2.55 -31.35
CA CYS A 270 -2.88 2.39 -29.93
C CYS A 270 -1.62 3.18 -29.57
N ASN A 271 -1.68 4.08 -28.59
CA ASN A 271 -0.55 4.89 -28.12
C ASN A 271 0.55 4.05 -27.44
N VAL A 272 0.19 2.91 -26.80
CA VAL A 272 1.16 2.05 -26.09
C VAL A 272 1.94 1.13 -27.05
N CYS A 273 1.28 0.50 -28.02
CA CYS A 273 1.92 -0.49 -28.87
C CYS A 273 1.90 -0.16 -30.36
N ALA A 274 1.41 1.00 -30.74
CA ALA A 274 1.29 1.52 -32.11
C ALA A 274 0.49 0.66 -33.09
N LEU A 275 -0.28 -0.36 -32.62
CA LEU A 275 -1.12 -1.19 -33.49
C LEU A 275 -2.36 -0.40 -33.93
N PRO A 276 -2.70 -0.36 -35.26
CA PRO A 276 -4.00 0.09 -35.69
C PRO A 276 -5.09 -0.91 -35.30
N ASN A 277 -6.21 -0.40 -34.77
CA ASN A 277 -7.38 -1.16 -34.36
C ASN A 277 -8.61 -0.60 -35.06
N GLU A 278 -9.57 -1.44 -35.34
CA GLU A 278 -10.87 -1.04 -35.86
C GLU A 278 -11.73 -0.51 -34.72
N VAL A 279 -12.50 0.53 -34.99
CA VAL A 279 -13.47 1.11 -34.08
C VAL A 279 -14.78 0.34 -34.24
N PRO A 280 -15.41 -0.17 -33.16
CA PRO A 280 -16.72 -0.79 -33.24
C PRO A 280 -17.75 0.17 -33.86
N VAL A 281 -18.72 -0.37 -34.60
CA VAL A 281 -19.73 0.42 -35.31
C VAL A 281 -20.50 1.34 -34.35
N ASP A 282 -20.92 0.82 -33.21
CA ASP A 282 -21.67 1.57 -32.21
C ASP A 282 -20.83 2.63 -31.46
N TYR A 283 -19.50 2.53 -31.54
CA TYR A 283 -18.55 3.50 -30.97
C TYR A 283 -17.99 4.48 -32.00
N PHE A 284 -18.39 4.33 -33.27
CA PHE A 284 -17.91 5.20 -34.37
C PHE A 284 -18.38 6.65 -34.20
N CYS A 285 -17.49 7.59 -34.43
CA CYS A 285 -17.81 8.99 -34.60
C CYS A 285 -16.86 9.62 -35.65
N THR A 286 -17.38 10.57 -36.42
CA THR A 286 -16.64 11.32 -37.42
C THR A 286 -15.63 12.25 -36.77
N LEU A 287 -14.52 12.52 -37.49
CA LEU A 287 -13.53 13.47 -37.06
C LEU A 287 -13.85 14.88 -37.59
N ASP A 288 -13.36 15.88 -36.86
CA ASP A 288 -13.33 17.26 -37.31
C ASP A 288 -12.15 17.54 -38.28
N ALA A 289 -11.97 18.81 -38.69
CA ALA A 289 -10.86 19.21 -39.56
C ALA A 289 -9.47 19.00 -38.94
N ASN A 290 -9.37 18.92 -37.60
CA ASN A 290 -8.13 18.71 -36.86
C ASN A 290 -7.87 17.21 -36.56
N GLY A 291 -8.72 16.31 -37.03
CA GLY A 291 -8.62 14.89 -36.78
C GLY A 291 -9.08 14.47 -35.38
N VAL A 292 -9.79 15.34 -34.68
CA VAL A 292 -10.36 15.10 -33.36
C VAL A 292 -11.81 14.61 -33.50
N ARG A 293 -12.23 13.69 -32.66
CA ARG A 293 -13.64 13.21 -32.63
C ARG A 293 -14.57 14.31 -32.19
N ARG A 294 -15.72 14.43 -32.88
CA ARG A 294 -16.73 15.46 -32.57
C ARG A 294 -17.42 15.25 -31.23
N ASP A 295 -17.47 14.01 -30.74
CA ASP A 295 -18.09 13.64 -29.46
C ASP A 295 -17.10 13.59 -28.28
N ILE A 296 -15.87 14.12 -28.44
CA ILE A 296 -14.81 14.02 -27.42
C ILE A 296 -15.22 14.61 -26.06
N ALA A 297 -16.02 15.69 -26.05
CA ALA A 297 -16.47 16.32 -24.82
C ALA A 297 -17.42 15.43 -24.00
N GLU A 298 -18.17 14.56 -24.67
CA GLU A 298 -19.15 13.64 -24.08
C GLU A 298 -18.49 12.30 -23.66
N ARG A 299 -17.21 12.09 -24.03
CA ARG A 299 -16.47 10.85 -23.81
C ARG A 299 -15.40 11.02 -22.75
N PRO A 300 -15.70 10.73 -21.47
CA PRO A 300 -14.74 10.88 -20.39
C PRO A 300 -13.47 10.05 -20.62
N GLU A 301 -13.56 8.91 -21.27
CA GLU A 301 -12.41 8.06 -21.62
C GLU A 301 -11.46 8.67 -22.66
N LEU A 302 -11.88 9.73 -23.36
CA LEU A 302 -11.09 10.43 -24.38
C LEU A 302 -10.65 11.84 -23.94
N ASN A 303 -11.20 12.34 -22.83
CA ASN A 303 -10.88 13.69 -22.33
C ASN A 303 -10.32 13.72 -20.91
N SER A 304 -10.20 12.55 -20.25
CA SER A 304 -9.66 12.42 -18.90
C SER A 304 -8.67 11.26 -18.81
N GLY A 305 -7.54 11.51 -18.14
CA GLY A 305 -6.55 10.47 -17.84
C GLY A 305 -7.02 9.44 -16.80
N THR A 306 -8.08 9.76 -16.05
CA THR A 306 -8.70 8.85 -15.07
C THR A 306 -10.16 8.65 -15.40
N VAL A 307 -10.58 7.39 -15.54
CA VAL A 307 -11.95 7.02 -15.91
C VAL A 307 -12.32 5.66 -15.30
N GLU A 308 -13.60 5.45 -15.06
CA GLU A 308 -14.15 4.17 -14.65
C GLU A 308 -15.06 3.59 -15.73
N PHE A 309 -14.93 2.29 -15.97
CA PHE A 309 -15.78 1.55 -16.92
C PHE A 309 -16.66 0.55 -16.17
N LEU A 310 -17.93 0.47 -16.54
CA LEU A 310 -18.77 -0.67 -16.17
C LEU A 310 -18.42 -1.85 -17.06
N ALA A 311 -18.00 -2.94 -16.44
CA ALA A 311 -17.56 -4.13 -17.15
C ALA A 311 -18.72 -5.06 -17.44
N SER A 312 -18.80 -5.54 -18.68
CA SER A 312 -19.78 -6.56 -19.10
C SER A 312 -19.49 -7.93 -18.47
N GLN A 313 -20.40 -8.88 -18.64
CA GLN A 313 -20.25 -10.25 -18.14
C GLN A 313 -18.98 -10.96 -18.64
N GLU A 314 -18.43 -10.56 -19.78
CA GLU A 314 -17.15 -11.08 -20.31
C GLU A 314 -15.94 -10.87 -19.39
N TYR A 315 -16.03 -9.94 -18.45
CA TYR A 315 -15.00 -9.67 -17.44
C TYR A 315 -15.22 -10.43 -16.13
N MET A 316 -16.24 -11.28 -16.07
CA MET A 316 -16.60 -12.07 -14.90
C MET A 316 -16.18 -13.53 -15.09
N VAL A 317 -15.34 -14.05 -14.21
CA VAL A 317 -14.98 -15.48 -14.18
C VAL A 317 -16.08 -16.30 -13.49
N ARG A 318 -16.79 -15.68 -12.56
CA ARG A 318 -17.92 -16.19 -11.80
C ARG A 318 -18.90 -15.06 -11.51
N PRO A 319 -20.13 -15.35 -11.10
CA PRO A 319 -21.05 -14.32 -10.62
C PRO A 319 -20.40 -13.48 -9.53
N PRO A 320 -20.68 -12.17 -9.45
CA PRO A 320 -20.11 -11.30 -8.41
C PRO A 320 -20.47 -11.81 -7.01
N MET A 321 -19.46 -12.18 -6.24
CA MET A 321 -19.65 -12.68 -4.89
C MET A 321 -20.04 -11.56 -3.93
N PRO A 322 -20.81 -11.87 -2.86
CA PRO A 322 -21.18 -10.90 -1.85
C PRO A 322 -19.97 -10.48 -1.03
N PRO A 323 -19.91 -9.23 -0.53
CA PRO A 323 -18.94 -8.85 0.50
C PRO A 323 -19.04 -9.82 1.68
N SER A 324 -17.94 -10.51 1.99
CA SER A 324 -17.92 -11.51 3.05
C SER A 324 -16.82 -11.20 4.04
N TYR A 325 -17.15 -11.20 5.33
CA TYR A 325 -16.23 -10.95 6.44
C TYR A 325 -16.25 -12.15 7.38
N PHE A 326 -15.11 -12.73 7.65
CA PHE A 326 -14.94 -13.80 8.61
C PHE A 326 -14.03 -13.36 9.72
N PHE A 327 -14.49 -13.44 10.96
CA PHE A 327 -13.78 -12.98 12.14
C PHE A 327 -13.23 -14.18 12.90
N ALA A 328 -11.90 -14.28 12.98
CA ALA A 328 -11.20 -15.26 13.80
C ALA A 328 -10.67 -14.57 15.06
N LEU A 329 -11.32 -14.81 16.18
CA LEU A 329 -11.10 -14.13 17.45
C LEU A 329 -10.30 -15.01 18.42
N ASP A 330 -9.14 -14.54 18.85
CA ASP A 330 -8.39 -15.11 19.97
C ASP A 330 -9.15 -14.90 21.28
N VAL A 331 -9.47 -15.98 21.97
CA VAL A 331 -10.16 -15.99 23.27
C VAL A 331 -9.27 -16.53 24.39
N SER A 332 -7.95 -16.50 24.19
CA SER A 332 -6.96 -16.83 25.23
C SER A 332 -7.02 -15.84 26.40
N HIS A 333 -6.43 -16.24 27.51
CA HIS A 333 -6.31 -15.40 28.70
C HIS A 333 -5.73 -14.01 28.40
N THR A 334 -4.73 -13.93 27.54
CA THR A 334 -4.12 -12.66 27.13
C THR A 334 -5.11 -11.74 26.42
N ALA A 335 -5.93 -12.28 25.50
CA ALA A 335 -6.94 -11.52 24.76
C ALA A 335 -8.02 -10.96 25.67
N VAL A 336 -8.47 -11.77 26.64
CA VAL A 336 -9.52 -11.40 27.60
C VAL A 336 -8.99 -10.38 28.61
N ASN A 337 -7.85 -10.65 29.24
CA ASN A 337 -7.29 -9.81 30.30
C ASN A 337 -6.82 -8.44 29.83
N SER A 338 -6.32 -8.34 28.60
CA SER A 338 -5.93 -7.05 28.02
C SER A 338 -7.14 -6.17 27.63
N GLY A 339 -8.35 -6.70 27.66
CA GLY A 339 -9.56 -6.03 27.15
C GLY A 339 -9.66 -6.03 25.61
N PHE A 340 -8.73 -6.68 24.91
CA PHE A 340 -8.70 -6.70 23.44
C PHE A 340 -9.90 -7.39 22.83
N LEU A 341 -10.31 -8.56 23.37
CA LEU A 341 -11.50 -9.27 22.92
C LEU A 341 -12.75 -8.40 23.06
N LYS A 342 -12.95 -7.81 24.25
CA LYS A 342 -14.10 -6.95 24.54
C LYS A 342 -14.18 -5.77 23.57
N GLN A 343 -13.07 -5.03 23.42
CA GLN A 343 -12.99 -3.90 22.51
C GLN A 343 -13.26 -4.31 21.06
N THR A 344 -12.75 -5.48 20.63
CA THR A 344 -12.98 -6.01 19.29
C THR A 344 -14.47 -6.27 19.03
N VAL A 345 -15.14 -6.95 19.98
CA VAL A 345 -16.57 -7.28 19.92
C VAL A 345 -17.42 -6.01 19.86
N GLU A 346 -17.12 -5.01 20.69
CA GLU A 346 -17.81 -3.72 20.68
C GLU A 346 -17.70 -3.00 19.33
N VAL A 347 -16.49 -2.95 18.76
CA VAL A 347 -16.27 -2.29 17.46
C VAL A 347 -16.95 -3.04 16.31
N ILE A 348 -16.92 -4.37 16.33
CA ILE A 348 -17.64 -5.17 15.33
C ILE A 348 -19.13 -4.83 15.41
N ARG A 349 -19.73 -4.89 16.59
CA ARG A 349 -21.16 -4.54 16.83
C ARG A 349 -21.51 -3.16 16.28
N ASP A 350 -20.71 -2.14 16.62
CA ASP A 350 -20.89 -0.76 16.16
C ASP A 350 -20.75 -0.57 14.66
N SER A 351 -20.13 -1.53 13.97
CA SER A 351 -19.90 -1.48 12.54
C SER A 351 -20.98 -2.19 11.71
N LEU A 352 -21.71 -3.16 12.31
CA LEU A 352 -22.67 -4.01 11.59
C LEU A 352 -23.75 -3.22 10.86
N ASP A 353 -24.27 -2.15 11.46
CA ASP A 353 -25.33 -1.34 10.84
C ASP A 353 -24.83 -0.61 9.59
N VAL A 354 -23.59 -0.11 9.62
CA VAL A 354 -22.99 0.54 8.48
C VAL A 354 -22.68 -0.47 7.37
N MET A 355 -22.21 -1.66 7.74
CA MET A 355 -21.92 -2.75 6.81
C MET A 355 -23.19 -3.24 6.12
N SER A 356 -24.29 -3.41 6.86
CA SER A 356 -25.59 -3.83 6.32
C SER A 356 -26.17 -2.78 5.36
N LYS A 357 -26.11 -1.50 5.72
CA LYS A 357 -26.57 -0.40 4.87
C LYS A 357 -25.79 -0.25 3.56
N LYS A 358 -24.50 -0.64 3.56
CA LYS A 358 -23.67 -0.57 2.34
C LYS A 358 -24.02 -1.64 1.32
N SER A 359 -24.39 -2.82 1.77
CA SER A 359 -24.83 -3.90 0.89
C SER A 359 -25.68 -4.91 1.64
N GLU A 360 -26.90 -5.10 1.21
CA GLU A 360 -27.80 -6.17 1.70
C GLU A 360 -27.25 -7.58 1.46
N ARG A 361 -26.26 -7.70 0.57
CA ARG A 361 -25.59 -8.95 0.24
C ARG A 361 -24.49 -9.33 1.22
N THR A 362 -24.16 -8.48 2.18
CA THR A 362 -23.05 -8.67 3.13
C THR A 362 -23.24 -9.95 3.94
N ARG A 363 -22.20 -10.78 3.98
CA ARG A 363 -22.13 -12.00 4.79
C ARG A 363 -21.10 -11.85 5.89
N VAL A 364 -21.41 -12.46 7.05
CA VAL A 364 -20.51 -12.50 8.20
C VAL A 364 -20.41 -13.91 8.76
N GLY A 365 -19.25 -14.25 9.32
CA GLY A 365 -19.00 -15.51 10.01
C GLY A 365 -18.04 -15.30 11.18
N PHE A 366 -18.11 -16.15 12.18
CA PHE A 366 -17.30 -16.06 13.39
C PHE A 366 -16.69 -17.40 13.76
N LEU A 367 -15.45 -17.35 14.19
CA LEU A 367 -14.67 -18.43 14.78
C LEU A 367 -13.93 -17.86 15.98
N THR A 368 -14.00 -18.50 17.13
CA THR A 368 -13.08 -18.22 18.24
C THR A 368 -12.06 -19.34 18.39
N TYR A 369 -10.88 -19.04 18.88
CA TYR A 369 -9.83 -20.03 19.06
C TYR A 369 -8.94 -19.72 20.27
N ASP A 370 -8.50 -20.77 20.88
CA ASP A 370 -7.46 -20.84 21.91
C ASP A 370 -6.63 -22.11 21.69
N SER A 371 -6.70 -23.11 22.57
CA SER A 371 -6.16 -24.46 22.34
C SER A 371 -7.07 -25.35 21.49
N THR A 372 -8.28 -24.89 21.17
CA THR A 372 -9.28 -25.54 20.33
C THR A 372 -9.92 -24.54 19.38
N LEU A 373 -10.72 -25.03 18.43
CA LEU A 373 -11.45 -24.19 17.49
C LEU A 373 -12.95 -24.22 17.84
N HIS A 374 -13.58 -23.06 17.89
CA HIS A 374 -15.01 -22.94 18.20
C HIS A 374 -15.72 -22.27 17.05
N PHE A 375 -16.53 -23.01 16.31
CA PHE A 375 -17.35 -22.53 15.21
C PHE A 375 -18.74 -22.16 15.70
N TYR A 376 -19.34 -21.16 15.07
CA TYR A 376 -20.67 -20.67 15.43
C TYR A 376 -21.61 -20.72 14.24
N SER A 377 -22.68 -21.49 14.32
CA SER A 377 -23.82 -21.38 13.42
C SER A 377 -24.74 -20.26 13.90
N LEU A 378 -24.93 -19.25 13.02
CA LEU A 378 -25.69 -18.03 13.33
C LEU A 378 -26.87 -17.84 12.36
N LYS A 379 -27.53 -18.95 11.99
CA LYS A 379 -28.66 -18.92 11.06
C LYS A 379 -29.83 -18.12 11.60
N ALA A 380 -30.52 -17.38 10.74
CA ALA A 380 -31.69 -16.56 11.09
C ALA A 380 -32.85 -17.37 11.70
N ASN A 381 -32.94 -18.66 11.45
CA ASN A 381 -33.98 -19.54 11.99
C ASN A 381 -33.67 -20.08 13.39
N GLN A 382 -32.53 -19.73 13.96
CA GLN A 382 -32.10 -20.11 15.32
C GLN A 382 -32.47 -19.04 16.31
N SER A 383 -32.84 -19.44 17.53
CA SER A 383 -33.11 -18.52 18.65
C SER A 383 -31.84 -18.10 19.38
N GLN A 384 -30.77 -18.91 19.29
CA GLN A 384 -29.49 -18.69 19.93
C GLN A 384 -28.34 -19.21 19.07
N PRO A 385 -27.13 -18.65 19.23
CA PRO A 385 -25.93 -19.18 18.58
C PRO A 385 -25.66 -20.64 18.96
N GLN A 386 -25.27 -21.44 17.98
CA GLN A 386 -24.83 -22.82 18.24
C GLN A 386 -23.33 -22.93 18.09
N MET A 387 -22.64 -23.27 19.17
CA MET A 387 -21.20 -23.48 19.19
C MET A 387 -20.87 -24.95 18.91
N MET A 388 -19.89 -25.17 18.05
CA MET A 388 -19.30 -26.46 17.71
C MET A 388 -17.81 -26.41 17.96
N VAL A 389 -17.30 -27.31 18.80
CA VAL A 389 -15.88 -27.34 19.20
C VAL A 389 -15.15 -28.41 18.41
N VAL A 390 -14.02 -28.03 17.81
CA VAL A 390 -13.10 -28.91 17.09
C VAL A 390 -11.76 -28.88 17.80
N ALA A 391 -11.37 -30.00 18.39
CA ALA A 391 -10.13 -30.15 19.13
C ALA A 391 -8.97 -30.68 18.26
N GLU A 392 -9.27 -31.22 17.08
CA GLU A 392 -8.26 -31.73 16.14
C GLU A 392 -7.61 -30.53 15.41
N LEU A 393 -6.33 -30.32 15.68
CA LEU A 393 -5.58 -29.16 15.15
C LEU A 393 -4.62 -29.51 14.01
N ASP A 394 -4.27 -30.77 13.84
CA ASP A 394 -3.32 -31.20 12.81
C ASP A 394 -4.00 -31.25 11.43
N ASP A 395 -5.26 -31.65 11.36
CA ASP A 395 -6.10 -31.63 10.16
C ASP A 395 -7.50 -31.09 10.52
N PRO A 396 -7.62 -29.79 10.77
CA PRO A 396 -8.88 -29.22 11.22
C PRO A 396 -9.94 -29.31 10.13
N PHE A 397 -11.07 -29.95 10.46
CA PHE A 397 -12.24 -29.94 9.59
C PHE A 397 -13.17 -28.77 9.92
N CYS A 398 -13.94 -28.33 8.92
CA CYS A 398 -14.93 -27.28 9.08
C CYS A 398 -16.32 -27.93 9.21
N PRO A 399 -16.95 -27.89 10.40
CA PRO A 399 -18.31 -28.39 10.54
C PRO A 399 -19.28 -27.46 9.80
N MET A 400 -20.15 -28.03 8.97
CA MET A 400 -21.21 -27.31 8.25
C MET A 400 -20.71 -26.04 7.51
N PRO A 401 -19.78 -26.13 6.58
CA PRO A 401 -19.13 -24.97 5.95
C PRO A 401 -20.12 -23.99 5.29
N ASP A 402 -21.24 -24.49 4.77
CA ASP A 402 -22.26 -23.66 4.12
C ASP A 402 -23.09 -22.81 5.12
N ASP A 403 -23.01 -23.12 6.40
CA ASP A 403 -23.82 -22.53 7.46
C ASP A 403 -23.08 -21.46 8.29
N LEU A 404 -21.76 -21.34 8.10
CA LEU A 404 -20.93 -20.47 8.91
C LEU A 404 -20.88 -19.02 8.41
N LEU A 405 -21.14 -18.79 7.10
CA LEU A 405 -21.25 -17.48 6.51
C LEU A 405 -22.71 -17.12 6.26
N VAL A 406 -23.29 -16.34 7.16
CA VAL A 406 -24.70 -15.96 7.13
C VAL A 406 -24.90 -14.56 6.56
N ASN A 407 -26.10 -14.29 6.02
CA ASN A 407 -26.45 -12.93 5.61
C ASN A 407 -26.62 -12.05 6.86
N LEU A 408 -25.93 -10.90 6.87
CA LEU A 408 -25.88 -10.00 8.01
C LEU A 408 -27.26 -9.43 8.37
N ALA A 409 -28.05 -9.04 7.38
CA ALA A 409 -29.37 -8.44 7.61
C ALA A 409 -30.37 -9.48 8.15
N GLU A 410 -30.36 -10.69 7.58
CA GLU A 410 -31.29 -11.76 7.96
C GLU A 410 -30.98 -12.36 9.33
N SER A 411 -29.70 -12.52 9.67
CA SER A 411 -29.25 -13.17 10.92
C SER A 411 -28.92 -12.20 12.03
N ARG A 412 -29.25 -10.91 11.89
CA ARG A 412 -28.83 -9.84 12.81
C ARG A 412 -29.08 -10.17 14.29
N ALA A 413 -30.26 -10.66 14.62
CA ALA A 413 -30.62 -10.94 16.01
C ALA A 413 -29.74 -12.03 16.65
N VAL A 414 -29.41 -13.08 15.87
CA VAL A 414 -28.55 -14.19 16.36
C VAL A 414 -27.09 -13.74 16.45
N ILE A 415 -26.65 -12.85 15.55
CA ILE A 415 -25.32 -12.26 15.59
C ILE A 415 -25.16 -11.36 16.83
N ASP A 416 -26.14 -10.51 17.13
CA ASP A 416 -26.13 -9.66 18.32
C ASP A 416 -26.12 -10.53 19.59
N ALA A 417 -26.91 -11.60 19.67
CA ALA A 417 -26.87 -12.55 20.77
C ALA A 417 -25.50 -13.23 20.93
N PHE A 418 -24.81 -13.55 19.82
CA PHE A 418 -23.45 -14.07 19.87
C PHE A 418 -22.46 -13.04 20.43
N LEU A 419 -22.53 -11.80 19.98
CA LEU A 419 -21.64 -10.73 20.44
C LEU A 419 -21.89 -10.36 21.93
N ASP A 420 -23.11 -10.56 22.41
CA ASP A 420 -23.42 -10.38 23.83
C ASP A 420 -22.81 -11.49 24.70
N MET A 421 -22.84 -12.74 24.24
CA MET A 421 -22.42 -13.87 25.06
C MET A 421 -20.92 -14.19 25.00
N VAL A 422 -20.21 -13.84 23.91
CA VAL A 422 -18.83 -14.32 23.69
C VAL A 422 -17.86 -13.87 24.76
N CYS A 423 -17.95 -12.62 25.22
CA CYS A 423 -17.08 -12.09 26.29
C CYS A 423 -17.32 -12.79 27.63
N ASP A 424 -18.58 -13.04 27.96
CA ASP A 424 -18.96 -13.71 29.20
C ASP A 424 -18.56 -15.18 29.20
N THR A 425 -18.68 -15.86 28.05
CA THR A 425 -18.31 -17.27 27.88
C THR A 425 -16.84 -17.51 28.22
N TYR A 426 -15.95 -16.58 27.82
CA TYR A 426 -14.50 -16.72 28.04
C TYR A 426 -13.95 -15.85 29.17
N ALA A 427 -14.81 -15.17 29.97
CA ALA A 427 -14.39 -14.25 31.04
C ALA A 427 -13.45 -14.87 32.07
N GLN A 428 -13.54 -16.17 32.32
CA GLN A 428 -12.75 -16.90 33.30
C GLN A 428 -11.69 -17.82 32.69
N THR A 429 -11.38 -17.66 31.39
CA THR A 429 -10.39 -18.51 30.74
C THR A 429 -9.00 -18.33 31.37
N GLN A 430 -8.28 -19.45 31.56
CA GLN A 430 -6.88 -19.48 31.96
C GLN A 430 -5.98 -20.03 30.84
N ASN A 431 -6.54 -20.26 29.68
CA ASN A 431 -5.83 -20.83 28.55
C ASN A 431 -4.89 -19.78 27.92
N MET A 432 -3.58 -20.06 27.93
CA MET A 432 -2.54 -19.17 27.40
C MET A 432 -2.10 -19.56 25.99
N GLU A 433 -2.67 -20.63 25.42
CA GLU A 433 -2.24 -21.19 24.14
C GLU A 433 -3.09 -20.60 22.99
N SER A 434 -2.53 -20.67 21.78
CA SER A 434 -3.17 -20.16 20.57
C SER A 434 -2.96 -21.08 19.37
N ALA A 435 -4.07 -21.55 18.79
CA ALA A 435 -4.12 -22.34 17.57
C ALA A 435 -4.42 -21.48 16.33
N MET A 436 -3.79 -20.33 16.18
CA MET A 436 -4.03 -19.38 15.08
C MET A 436 -3.90 -20.04 13.70
N GLY A 437 -2.89 -20.87 13.48
CA GLY A 437 -2.69 -21.52 12.18
C GLY A 437 -3.84 -22.45 11.79
N PRO A 438 -4.25 -23.40 12.66
CA PRO A 438 -5.46 -24.19 12.46
C PRO A 438 -6.73 -23.36 12.28
N ALA A 439 -6.87 -22.24 13.02
CA ALA A 439 -8.00 -21.31 12.87
C ALA A 439 -8.06 -20.71 11.45
N ILE A 440 -6.92 -20.32 10.89
CA ILE A 440 -6.84 -19.82 9.50
C ILE A 440 -7.17 -20.92 8.49
N GLN A 441 -6.70 -22.15 8.71
CA GLN A 441 -7.05 -23.29 7.84
C GLN A 441 -8.55 -23.58 7.87
N ALA A 442 -9.16 -23.57 9.04
CA ALA A 442 -10.59 -23.76 9.21
C ALA A 442 -11.43 -22.64 8.58
N ALA A 443 -11.02 -21.38 8.79
CA ALA A 443 -11.64 -20.24 8.12
C ALA A 443 -11.50 -20.30 6.59
N PHE A 444 -10.35 -20.76 6.10
CA PHE A 444 -10.15 -20.99 4.66
C PHE A 444 -11.16 -22.01 4.10
N LEU A 445 -11.42 -23.13 4.80
CA LEU A 445 -12.41 -24.11 4.37
C LEU A 445 -13.82 -23.50 4.28
N ALA A 446 -14.20 -22.68 5.27
CA ALA A 446 -15.50 -22.00 5.26
C ALA A 446 -15.64 -20.96 4.14
N MET A 447 -14.55 -20.27 3.76
CA MET A 447 -14.56 -19.16 2.81
C MET A 447 -14.16 -19.52 1.39
N SER A 448 -13.57 -20.68 1.14
CA SER A 448 -12.87 -21.00 -0.12
C SER A 448 -13.76 -20.92 -1.38
N HIS A 449 -15.06 -21.14 -1.25
CA HIS A 449 -16.03 -21.09 -2.34
C HIS A 449 -16.57 -19.68 -2.60
N ILE A 450 -16.54 -18.77 -1.61
CA ILE A 450 -17.05 -17.39 -1.70
C ILE A 450 -15.91 -16.39 -1.85
N GLY A 451 -14.87 -16.49 -1.02
CA GLY A 451 -13.83 -15.46 -0.85
C GLY A 451 -14.23 -14.41 0.18
N GLY A 452 -13.51 -13.29 0.25
CA GLY A 452 -13.80 -12.19 1.15
C GLY A 452 -12.63 -11.76 2.02
N LYS A 453 -12.90 -11.14 3.16
CA LYS A 453 -11.89 -10.74 4.16
C LYS A 453 -11.95 -11.69 5.37
N LEU A 454 -10.80 -12.29 5.69
CA LEU A 454 -10.55 -12.97 6.96
C LEU A 454 -9.80 -12.00 7.89
N LEU A 455 -10.45 -11.59 8.97
CA LEU A 455 -9.83 -10.75 9.99
C LEU A 455 -9.39 -11.64 11.15
N VAL A 456 -8.08 -11.66 11.39
CA VAL A 456 -7.45 -12.47 12.45
C VAL A 456 -7.02 -11.55 13.58
N PHE A 457 -7.52 -11.81 14.78
CA PHE A 457 -7.18 -11.08 15.99
C PHE A 457 -6.33 -11.99 16.88
N GLN A 458 -5.09 -11.59 17.12
CA GLN A 458 -4.08 -12.42 17.80
C GLN A 458 -3.44 -11.68 18.97
N SER A 459 -3.50 -12.27 20.18
CA SER A 459 -3.02 -11.62 21.39
C SER A 459 -1.66 -12.11 21.88
N CYS A 460 -1.24 -13.29 21.46
CA CYS A 460 -0.02 -13.94 21.93
C CYS A 460 0.70 -14.64 20.78
N LEU A 461 1.84 -15.28 21.06
CA LEU A 461 2.55 -16.10 20.08
C LEU A 461 1.73 -17.38 19.78
N PRO A 462 1.48 -17.74 18.51
CA PRO A 462 0.84 -19.01 18.16
C PRO A 462 1.67 -20.21 18.59
N THR A 463 1.11 -21.06 19.44
CA THR A 463 1.85 -22.17 20.09
C THR A 463 1.46 -23.55 19.59
N LEU A 464 0.26 -23.68 18.96
CA LEU A 464 -0.33 -24.97 18.64
C LEU A 464 -0.60 -25.16 17.14
N GLY A 465 -0.54 -26.39 16.70
CA GLY A 465 -0.90 -26.85 15.36
C GLY A 465 0.00 -26.35 14.24
N ALA A 466 -0.54 -26.28 13.05
CA ALA A 466 0.18 -25.81 11.86
C ALA A 466 0.57 -24.32 12.01
N GLY A 467 1.80 -23.97 11.67
CA GLY A 467 2.29 -22.60 11.85
C GLY A 467 2.59 -22.22 13.30
N ARG A 468 2.73 -23.20 14.21
CA ARG A 468 3.21 -22.96 15.58
C ARG A 468 4.57 -22.31 15.58
N MET A 469 4.79 -21.40 16.52
CA MET A 469 6.03 -20.64 16.62
C MET A 469 6.64 -20.74 18.02
N ILE A 470 7.93 -20.49 18.08
CA ILE A 470 8.71 -20.37 19.33
C ILE A 470 9.33 -18.99 19.39
N ASN A 471 9.56 -18.48 20.59
CA ASN A 471 10.27 -17.22 20.74
C ASN A 471 11.70 -17.36 20.20
N ARG A 472 12.02 -16.58 19.15
CA ARG A 472 13.35 -16.56 18.49
C ARG A 472 14.19 -15.36 18.90
N ASP A 473 13.59 -14.36 19.55
CA ASP A 473 14.28 -13.11 19.85
C ASP A 473 15.36 -13.31 20.94
N ASP A 474 15.19 -14.28 21.82
CA ASP A 474 16.16 -14.66 22.85
C ASP A 474 17.35 -15.46 22.34
N THR A 475 17.39 -15.77 21.08
CA THR A 475 18.44 -16.61 20.50
C THR A 475 19.75 -15.84 20.26
N ARG A 476 20.89 -16.57 20.17
CA ARG A 476 22.16 -15.98 19.76
C ARG A 476 22.12 -15.30 18.39
N ALA A 477 21.14 -15.65 17.55
CA ALA A 477 20.93 -15.03 16.25
C ALA A 477 20.56 -13.54 16.38
N SER A 478 19.89 -13.13 17.47
CA SER A 478 19.58 -11.71 17.75
C SER A 478 20.84 -10.89 18.09
N THR A 479 21.93 -11.55 18.47
CA THR A 479 23.20 -10.93 18.87
C THR A 479 24.23 -10.92 17.73
N ASP A 480 24.11 -11.85 16.78
CA ASP A 480 25.02 -11.98 15.64
C ASP A 480 24.57 -11.05 14.50
N SER A 481 25.34 -9.96 14.30
CA SER A 481 25.07 -8.98 13.25
C SER A 481 25.05 -9.58 11.84
N THR A 482 25.62 -10.73 11.61
CA THR A 482 25.63 -11.39 10.30
C THR A 482 24.34 -12.14 10.01
N LYS A 483 23.63 -12.60 11.03
CA LYS A 483 22.40 -13.40 10.95
C LYS A 483 21.14 -12.65 11.37
N GLU A 484 21.26 -11.40 11.78
CA GLU A 484 20.13 -10.59 12.27
C GLU A 484 18.93 -10.55 11.31
N HIS A 485 19.19 -10.59 10.00
CA HIS A 485 18.12 -10.53 8.98
C HIS A 485 17.23 -11.78 8.99
N LEU A 486 17.70 -12.91 9.54
CA LEU A 486 16.91 -14.13 9.66
C LEU A 486 15.70 -13.96 10.60
N LEU A 487 15.81 -13.08 11.61
CA LEU A 487 14.70 -12.76 12.50
C LEU A 487 13.59 -11.92 11.81
N ARG A 488 13.91 -11.31 10.67
CA ARG A 488 12.96 -10.51 9.88
C ARG A 488 12.32 -11.29 8.72
N GLY A 489 12.64 -12.56 8.58
CA GLY A 489 12.02 -13.50 7.66
C GLY A 489 11.14 -14.52 8.37
N PRO A 490 10.20 -15.18 7.65
CA PRO A 490 9.33 -16.21 8.22
C PRO A 490 10.14 -17.43 8.68
N VAL A 491 9.64 -18.12 9.73
CA VAL A 491 10.27 -19.33 10.27
C VAL A 491 10.24 -20.47 9.27
N ASP A 492 9.07 -20.67 8.66
CA ASP A 492 8.81 -21.76 7.73
C ASP A 492 7.96 -21.34 6.53
N GLY A 493 7.59 -22.29 5.69
CA GLY A 493 6.80 -22.09 4.49
C GLY A 493 5.28 -22.06 4.72
N PHE A 494 4.77 -22.37 5.91
CA PHE A 494 3.33 -22.48 6.19
C PHE A 494 2.57 -21.21 5.82
N PHE A 495 2.96 -20.07 6.39
CA PHE A 495 2.27 -18.81 6.18
C PHE A 495 2.29 -18.36 4.72
N LYS A 496 3.40 -18.60 4.01
CA LYS A 496 3.51 -18.29 2.58
C LYS A 496 2.64 -19.21 1.73
N LYS A 497 2.58 -20.50 2.04
CA LYS A 497 1.71 -21.47 1.35
C LYS A 497 0.26 -21.11 1.56
N THR A 498 -0.17 -20.92 2.80
CA THR A 498 -1.53 -20.58 3.17
C THR A 498 -1.97 -19.25 2.53
N SER A 499 -1.12 -18.21 2.53
CA SER A 499 -1.44 -16.96 1.87
C SER A 499 -1.61 -17.09 0.35
N ALA A 500 -0.81 -17.93 -0.30
CA ALA A 500 -0.93 -18.19 -1.73
C ALA A 500 -2.24 -18.93 -2.05
N GLU A 501 -2.66 -19.86 -1.22
CA GLU A 501 -3.94 -20.56 -1.35
C GLU A 501 -5.12 -19.61 -1.10
N CYS A 502 -5.08 -18.84 -0.04
CA CYS A 502 -6.08 -17.78 0.24
C CYS A 502 -6.23 -16.82 -0.93
N SER A 503 -5.12 -16.34 -1.49
CA SER A 503 -5.15 -15.44 -2.64
C SER A 503 -5.75 -16.07 -3.90
N ARG A 504 -5.55 -17.38 -4.14
CA ARG A 504 -6.20 -18.10 -5.25
C ARG A 504 -7.71 -18.14 -5.09
N HIS A 505 -8.20 -18.27 -3.86
CA HIS A 505 -9.61 -18.35 -3.51
C HIS A 505 -10.23 -16.98 -3.20
N GLN A 506 -9.53 -15.88 -3.53
CA GLN A 506 -9.98 -14.50 -3.32
C GLN A 506 -10.23 -14.17 -1.84
N ILE A 507 -9.41 -14.73 -0.94
CA ILE A 507 -9.46 -14.44 0.49
C ILE A 507 -8.31 -13.49 0.83
N CYS A 508 -8.66 -12.30 1.36
CA CYS A 508 -7.75 -11.31 1.91
C CYS A 508 -7.61 -11.55 3.42
N ILE A 509 -6.41 -11.50 3.97
CA ILE A 509 -6.18 -11.69 5.40
C ILE A 509 -5.69 -10.40 6.02
N ASP A 510 -6.50 -9.82 6.92
CA ASP A 510 -6.11 -8.69 7.76
C ASP A 510 -5.73 -9.21 9.15
N LEU A 511 -4.57 -8.79 9.67
CA LEU A 511 -4.04 -9.23 10.96
C LEU A 511 -3.96 -8.08 11.95
N TYR A 512 -4.61 -8.26 13.09
CA TYR A 512 -4.57 -7.38 14.25
C TYR A 512 -3.86 -8.10 15.40
N THR A 513 -2.74 -7.56 15.90
CA THR A 513 -1.97 -8.20 16.96
C THR A 513 -1.58 -7.24 18.07
N ILE A 514 -1.59 -7.74 19.29
CA ILE A 514 -1.28 -6.99 20.51
C ILE A 514 -0.09 -7.57 21.28
N ALA A 515 0.44 -8.70 20.86
CA ALA A 515 1.48 -9.41 21.59
C ALA A 515 2.73 -8.54 21.85
N ALA A 516 3.22 -8.61 23.05
CA ALA A 516 4.48 -8.02 23.48
C ALA A 516 5.14 -8.93 24.52
N PRO A 517 6.47 -8.99 24.60
CA PRO A 517 7.45 -8.22 23.82
C PRO A 517 7.70 -8.74 22.41
N PHE A 518 7.29 -9.97 22.08
CA PHE A 518 7.57 -10.64 20.80
C PHE A 518 6.43 -11.56 20.37
N SER A 519 6.04 -11.46 19.10
CA SER A 519 4.96 -12.27 18.50
C SER A 519 5.37 -13.00 17.23
N ASP A 520 6.63 -12.86 16.79
CA ASP A 520 7.12 -13.29 15.46
C ASP A 520 6.29 -12.72 14.30
N LEU A 521 6.09 -11.43 14.35
CA LEU A 521 5.34 -10.71 13.31
C LEU A 521 5.95 -10.92 11.92
N ALA A 522 7.26 -11.17 11.84
CA ALA A 522 7.96 -11.50 10.61
C ALA A 522 7.39 -12.73 9.88
N SER A 523 6.92 -13.72 10.62
CA SER A 523 6.26 -14.90 10.07
C SER A 523 4.80 -14.64 9.72
N MET A 524 4.03 -14.02 10.63
CA MET A 524 2.59 -13.80 10.45
C MET A 524 2.26 -12.75 9.38
N ALA A 525 3.05 -11.68 9.28
CA ALA A 525 2.81 -10.58 8.36
C ALA A 525 2.84 -11.02 6.88
N VAL A 526 3.47 -12.14 6.58
CA VAL A 526 3.47 -12.75 5.24
C VAL A 526 2.04 -13.03 4.75
N LEU A 527 1.10 -13.35 5.66
CA LEU A 527 -0.32 -13.52 5.35
C LEU A 527 -0.89 -12.26 4.70
N CYS A 528 -0.68 -11.10 5.30
CA CYS A 528 -1.16 -9.82 4.78
C CYS A 528 -0.47 -9.46 3.46
N LYS A 529 0.87 -9.65 3.37
CA LYS A 529 1.64 -9.28 2.19
C LYS A 529 1.12 -9.96 0.92
N PHE A 530 0.89 -11.26 0.96
CA PHE A 530 0.53 -12.04 -0.23
C PHE A 530 -0.98 -12.17 -0.47
N THR A 531 -1.82 -11.65 0.41
CA THR A 531 -3.28 -11.59 0.19
C THR A 531 -3.80 -10.17 -0.06
N GLY A 532 -2.90 -9.16 -0.06
CA GLY A 532 -3.30 -7.75 -0.18
C GLY A 532 -3.92 -7.19 1.10
N GLY A 533 -3.74 -7.86 2.23
CA GLY A 533 -4.33 -7.49 3.50
C GLY A 533 -3.58 -6.41 4.27
N GLU A 534 -4.07 -6.14 5.46
CA GLU A 534 -3.60 -5.11 6.37
C GLU A 534 -2.93 -5.72 7.61
N LEU A 535 -1.84 -5.11 8.05
CA LEU A 535 -1.16 -5.47 9.28
C LEU A 535 -1.33 -4.33 10.29
N ARG A 536 -1.87 -4.63 11.47
CA ARG A 536 -2.00 -3.70 12.59
C ARG A 536 -1.38 -4.30 13.84
N HIS A 537 -0.46 -3.57 14.45
CA HIS A 537 0.29 -4.01 15.63
C HIS A 537 0.19 -2.98 16.75
N TYR A 538 -0.36 -3.40 17.90
CA TYR A 538 -0.57 -2.57 19.10
C TYR A 538 0.14 -3.24 20.28
N PRO A 539 1.47 -3.18 20.37
CA PRO A 539 2.24 -3.93 21.37
C PRO A 539 1.89 -3.49 22.79
N GLY A 540 1.54 -4.48 23.62
CA GLY A 540 1.13 -4.22 25.00
C GLY A 540 -0.15 -3.38 25.09
N PHE A 541 -1.14 -3.73 24.28
CA PHE A 541 -2.44 -3.06 24.19
C PHE A 541 -3.10 -2.91 25.56
N THR A 542 -3.61 -1.72 25.83
CA THR A 542 -4.55 -1.42 26.90
C THR A 542 -5.66 -0.51 26.36
N PRO A 543 -6.91 -0.64 26.84
CA PRO A 543 -8.03 0.19 26.38
C PRO A 543 -7.77 1.68 26.52
N ASP A 544 -7.11 2.12 27.59
CA ASP A 544 -6.83 3.54 27.88
C ASP A 544 -5.80 4.13 26.89
N LYS A 545 -4.82 3.35 26.48
CA LYS A 545 -3.74 3.80 25.60
C LYS A 545 -4.11 3.67 24.11
N ASP A 546 -4.58 2.50 23.71
CA ASP A 546 -4.73 2.14 22.30
C ASP A 546 -6.20 1.96 21.88
N GLY A 547 -7.15 1.92 22.83
CA GLY A 547 -8.53 1.54 22.56
C GLY A 547 -9.23 2.44 21.55
N VAL A 548 -9.10 3.76 21.67
CA VAL A 548 -9.72 4.71 20.72
C VAL A 548 -9.12 4.57 19.34
N LYS A 549 -7.78 4.46 19.25
CA LYS A 549 -7.06 4.27 18.00
C LYS A 549 -7.47 2.96 17.33
N TYR A 550 -7.42 1.87 18.08
CA TYR A 550 -7.82 0.55 17.62
C TYR A 550 -9.27 0.53 17.12
N ALA A 551 -10.20 1.07 17.91
CA ALA A 551 -11.61 1.11 17.56
C ALA A 551 -11.87 1.86 16.25
N LYS A 552 -11.27 3.04 16.06
CA LYS A 552 -11.43 3.83 14.84
C LYS A 552 -10.78 3.17 13.63
N GLU A 553 -9.60 2.57 13.78
CA GLU A 553 -8.89 1.89 12.69
C GLU A 553 -9.62 0.62 12.25
N LEU A 554 -10.11 -0.21 13.18
CA LEU A 554 -10.92 -1.40 12.88
C LEU A 554 -12.26 -1.01 12.25
N LYS A 555 -12.98 -0.04 12.82
CA LYS A 555 -14.24 0.47 12.27
C LYS A 555 -14.06 0.98 10.85
N ASN A 556 -12.99 1.73 10.58
CA ASN A 556 -12.68 2.19 9.23
C ASN A 556 -12.44 1.01 8.27
N ASN A 557 -11.68 -0.01 8.68
CA ASN A 557 -11.45 -1.20 7.85
C ASN A 557 -12.74 -1.95 7.49
N LEU A 558 -13.69 -2.04 8.43
CA LEU A 558 -14.98 -2.68 8.23
C LEU A 558 -15.96 -1.84 7.39
N THR A 559 -15.83 -0.51 7.44
CA THR A 559 -16.84 0.40 6.87
C THR A 559 -16.35 1.21 5.68
N ARG A 560 -15.06 1.20 5.31
CA ARG A 560 -14.54 1.91 4.14
C ARG A 560 -14.97 1.25 2.83
N PHE A 561 -14.81 1.99 1.73
CA PHE A 561 -14.95 1.42 0.40
C PHE A 561 -13.91 0.30 0.19
N THR A 562 -14.37 -0.85 -0.25
CA THR A 562 -13.52 -2.02 -0.54
C THR A 562 -13.83 -2.53 -1.94
N ALA A 563 -12.80 -2.66 -2.75
CA ALA A 563 -12.85 -3.29 -4.05
C ALA A 563 -12.53 -4.79 -3.91
N TRP A 564 -13.49 -5.63 -4.24
CA TRP A 564 -13.41 -7.09 -4.08
C TRP A 564 -12.91 -7.78 -5.35
N GLU A 565 -12.30 -8.94 -5.22
CA GLU A 565 -11.81 -9.76 -6.34
C GLU A 565 -11.02 -8.95 -7.36
N ALA A 566 -10.17 -8.07 -6.87
CA ALA A 566 -9.51 -7.11 -7.72
C ALA A 566 -8.27 -7.70 -8.41
N VAL A 567 -8.01 -7.17 -9.61
CA VAL A 567 -6.83 -7.49 -10.40
C VAL A 567 -6.27 -6.19 -10.97
N CYS A 568 -5.02 -5.90 -10.67
CA CYS A 568 -4.34 -4.71 -11.18
C CYS A 568 -3.28 -5.07 -12.21
N ARG A 569 -3.23 -4.28 -13.29
CA ARG A 569 -2.22 -4.42 -14.34
C ARG A 569 -1.70 -3.07 -14.79
N VAL A 570 -0.37 -2.92 -14.81
CA VAL A 570 0.30 -1.73 -15.32
C VAL A 570 0.97 -2.05 -16.65
N ARG A 571 0.73 -1.21 -17.65
CA ARG A 571 1.28 -1.32 -19.00
C ARG A 571 2.13 -0.10 -19.33
N CYS A 572 3.19 -0.28 -20.09
CA CYS A 572 4.01 0.81 -20.62
C CYS A 572 4.23 0.67 -22.12
N SER A 573 4.63 1.77 -22.75
CA SER A 573 4.96 1.82 -24.18
C SER A 573 6.20 0.98 -24.50
N ARG A 574 6.35 0.63 -25.77
CA ARG A 574 7.56 -0.03 -26.30
C ARG A 574 8.81 0.77 -25.96
N GLY A 575 9.89 0.07 -25.63
CA GLY A 575 11.14 0.64 -25.15
C GLY A 575 11.27 0.62 -23.62
N PHE A 576 10.17 0.36 -22.93
CA PHE A 576 10.14 0.21 -21.47
C PHE A 576 9.37 -1.04 -21.07
N ARG A 577 9.71 -1.58 -19.90
CA ARG A 577 9.00 -2.70 -19.28
C ARG A 577 8.86 -2.51 -17.79
N ILE A 578 7.80 -3.06 -17.22
CA ILE A 578 7.66 -3.16 -15.79
C ILE A 578 8.46 -4.38 -15.33
N CYS A 579 9.38 -4.20 -14.39
CA CYS A 579 10.30 -5.26 -13.98
C CYS A 579 10.10 -5.76 -12.55
N ALA A 580 9.47 -4.96 -11.67
CA ALA A 580 9.18 -5.36 -10.31
C ALA A 580 8.03 -4.52 -9.71
N PHE A 581 7.46 -5.02 -8.64
CA PHE A 581 6.44 -4.36 -7.85
C PHE A 581 6.80 -4.44 -6.36
N ASN A 582 6.38 -3.43 -5.59
CA ASN A 582 6.50 -3.38 -4.13
C ASN A 582 5.13 -3.06 -3.52
N GLY A 583 4.76 -3.75 -2.45
CA GLY A 583 3.47 -3.59 -1.79
C GLY A 583 2.90 -4.92 -1.30
N HIS A 584 1.60 -4.91 -1.00
CA HIS A 584 0.86 -6.08 -0.56
C HIS A 584 -0.01 -6.62 -1.71
N PHE A 585 0.38 -7.73 -2.28
CA PHE A 585 -0.30 -8.36 -3.43
C PHE A 585 0.23 -9.78 -3.68
N PHE A 586 -0.51 -10.53 -4.47
CA PHE A 586 -0.02 -11.78 -5.05
C PHE A 586 0.25 -11.61 -6.55
N ILE A 587 1.40 -12.07 -7.04
CA ILE A 587 1.73 -12.03 -8.47
C ILE A 587 1.22 -13.31 -9.14
N ARG A 588 0.22 -13.19 -10.02
CA ARG A 588 -0.28 -14.32 -10.83
C ARG A 588 0.54 -14.54 -12.11
N SER A 589 1.05 -13.47 -12.69
CA SER A 589 1.96 -13.45 -13.83
C SER A 589 2.88 -12.24 -13.73
N MET A 590 3.89 -12.12 -14.58
CA MET A 590 4.92 -11.09 -14.50
C MET A 590 4.39 -9.65 -14.35
N ASP A 591 3.16 -9.36 -14.78
CA ASP A 591 2.58 -8.03 -14.82
C ASP A 591 1.14 -7.96 -14.25
N LEU A 592 0.67 -9.02 -13.58
CA LEU A 592 -0.69 -9.12 -13.07
C LEU A 592 -0.70 -9.31 -11.55
N LEU A 593 -1.14 -8.27 -10.85
CA LEU A 593 -1.31 -8.30 -9.40
C LEU A 593 -2.71 -8.80 -9.05
N ALA A 594 -2.79 -9.84 -8.24
CA ALA A 594 -4.05 -10.30 -7.65
C ALA A 594 -4.22 -9.66 -6.26
N LEU A 595 -5.38 -9.11 -6.05
CA LEU A 595 -5.77 -8.35 -4.86
C LEU A 595 -7.15 -8.85 -4.44
N PRO A 596 -7.24 -9.91 -3.62
CA PRO A 596 -8.54 -10.43 -3.16
C PRO A 596 -9.46 -9.34 -2.62
N ALA A 597 -8.89 -8.38 -1.88
CA ALA A 597 -9.52 -7.12 -1.52
C ALA A 597 -8.48 -6.00 -1.57
N THR A 598 -8.90 -4.81 -2.03
CA THR A 598 -8.08 -3.59 -1.97
C THR A 598 -8.97 -2.39 -1.67
N ASP A 599 -8.36 -1.30 -1.24
CA ASP A 599 -9.05 -0.09 -0.81
C ASP A 599 -8.24 1.16 -1.17
N GLY A 600 -8.74 2.33 -0.80
CA GLY A 600 -8.15 3.62 -1.14
C GLY A 600 -6.84 3.95 -0.41
N ASP A 601 -6.53 3.24 0.68
CA ASP A 601 -5.36 3.52 1.51
C ASP A 601 -4.11 2.75 1.06
N LYS A 602 -4.23 1.91 0.01
CA LYS A 602 -3.14 1.06 -0.48
C LYS A 602 -2.47 1.62 -1.72
N ALA A 603 -1.15 1.78 -1.65
CA ALA A 603 -0.31 2.20 -2.76
C ALA A 603 0.73 1.15 -3.12
N TYR A 604 1.03 1.05 -4.41
CA TYR A 604 1.93 0.06 -4.99
C TYR A 604 3.12 0.75 -5.67
N GLY A 605 4.34 0.32 -5.34
CA GLY A 605 5.53 0.74 -6.07
C GLY A 605 5.70 -0.08 -7.35
N VAL A 606 5.92 0.59 -8.47
CA VAL A 606 6.09 -0.03 -9.80
C VAL A 606 7.46 0.35 -10.33
N HIS A 607 8.30 -0.62 -10.65
CA HIS A 607 9.61 -0.37 -11.23
C HIS A 607 9.56 -0.39 -12.75
N ILE A 608 10.16 0.63 -13.35
CA ILE A 608 10.27 0.79 -14.80
C ILE A 608 11.72 0.53 -15.19
N ALA A 609 11.93 -0.41 -16.12
CA ALA A 609 13.23 -0.65 -16.74
C ALA A 609 13.18 -0.31 -18.23
N HIS A 610 14.33 0.08 -18.74
CA HIS A 610 14.53 0.21 -20.19
C HIS A 610 14.52 -1.20 -20.83
N ASP A 611 13.84 -1.32 -21.97
CA ASP A 611 13.84 -2.55 -22.76
C ASP A 611 14.98 -2.51 -23.79
N GLU A 612 15.28 -3.63 -24.44
CA GLU A 612 16.30 -3.71 -25.49
C GLU A 612 15.95 -2.85 -26.71
N VAL A 613 14.65 -2.66 -26.94
CA VAL A 613 14.14 -1.83 -28.04
C VAL A 613 14.18 -0.36 -27.65
N VAL A 614 14.93 0.46 -28.38
CA VAL A 614 14.96 1.91 -28.18
C VAL A 614 13.59 2.52 -28.48
N PRO A 615 13.08 3.43 -27.62
CA PRO A 615 11.84 4.15 -27.92
C PRO A 615 11.97 4.94 -29.22
N SER A 616 11.02 4.77 -30.12
CA SER A 616 10.97 5.49 -31.40
C SER A 616 10.18 6.80 -31.33
N THR A 617 9.69 7.15 -30.15
CA THR A 617 8.82 8.33 -29.93
C THR A 617 9.34 9.16 -28.78
N ASN A 618 9.10 10.47 -28.83
CA ASN A 618 9.47 11.41 -27.76
C ASN A 618 8.51 11.36 -26.57
N ILE A 619 7.45 10.56 -26.63
CA ILE A 619 6.48 10.37 -25.56
C ILE A 619 6.26 8.88 -25.35
N SER A 620 6.32 8.45 -24.12
CA SER A 620 5.96 7.12 -23.65
C SER A 620 4.67 7.21 -22.83
N TYR A 621 3.91 6.13 -22.76
CA TYR A 621 2.65 6.08 -22.04
C TYR A 621 2.66 4.95 -21.00
N LEU A 622 2.10 5.24 -19.81
CA LEU A 622 1.80 4.25 -18.80
C LEU A 622 0.29 4.19 -18.61
N GLN A 623 -0.23 2.99 -18.44
CA GLN A 623 -1.63 2.78 -18.09
C GLN A 623 -1.75 1.75 -16.96
N CYS A 624 -2.33 2.18 -15.84
CA CYS A 624 -2.76 1.30 -14.76
C CYS A 624 -4.25 1.00 -14.93
N ALA A 625 -4.61 -0.27 -14.83
CA ALA A 625 -6.01 -0.71 -14.87
C ALA A 625 -6.29 -1.65 -13.70
N LEU A 626 -7.25 -1.28 -12.87
CA LEU A 626 -7.77 -2.06 -11.75
C LEU A 626 -9.18 -2.56 -12.09
N LEU A 627 -9.32 -3.86 -12.31
CA LEU A 627 -10.61 -4.54 -12.45
C LEU A 627 -11.04 -5.04 -11.07
N TYR A 628 -12.26 -4.74 -10.64
CA TYR A 628 -12.76 -5.11 -9.31
C TYR A 628 -14.28 -5.27 -9.28
N THR A 629 -14.80 -5.90 -8.23
CA THR A 629 -16.25 -5.98 -7.94
C THR A 629 -16.58 -5.00 -6.81
N SER A 630 -17.62 -4.20 -6.98
CA SER A 630 -18.13 -3.32 -5.93
C SER A 630 -18.96 -4.10 -4.90
N ALA A 631 -19.31 -3.48 -3.78
CA ALA A 631 -20.15 -4.10 -2.74
C ALA A 631 -21.55 -4.46 -3.25
N GLU A 632 -22.07 -3.68 -4.18
CA GLU A 632 -23.38 -3.87 -4.85
C GLU A 632 -23.34 -5.02 -5.87
N GLY A 633 -22.14 -5.49 -6.24
CA GLY A 633 -21.97 -6.58 -7.19
C GLY A 633 -21.72 -6.14 -8.62
N GLU A 634 -21.46 -4.86 -8.85
CA GLU A 634 -21.06 -4.36 -10.16
C GLU A 634 -19.57 -4.65 -10.43
N ARG A 635 -19.28 -5.14 -11.61
CA ARG A 635 -17.90 -5.30 -12.07
C ARG A 635 -17.43 -4.01 -12.72
N ARG A 636 -16.37 -3.41 -12.19
CA ARG A 636 -15.85 -2.10 -12.60
C ARG A 636 -14.38 -2.17 -12.97
N ILE A 637 -13.95 -1.26 -13.85
CA ILE A 637 -12.54 -1.12 -14.23
C ILE A 637 -12.13 0.34 -14.06
N ARG A 638 -11.30 0.64 -13.07
CA ARG A 638 -10.67 1.93 -12.89
C ARG A 638 -9.40 1.99 -13.73
N VAL A 639 -9.31 2.98 -14.61
CA VAL A 639 -8.18 3.15 -15.54
C VAL A 639 -7.53 4.51 -15.34
N HIS A 640 -6.22 4.51 -15.15
CA HIS A 640 -5.38 5.70 -15.09
C HIS A 640 -4.37 5.64 -16.22
N THR A 641 -4.28 6.69 -17.02
CA THR A 641 -3.34 6.78 -18.15
C THR A 641 -2.55 8.06 -18.03
N MET A 642 -1.24 7.97 -18.24
CA MET A 642 -0.36 9.13 -18.28
C MET A 642 0.58 9.07 -19.46
N ALA A 643 0.94 10.25 -19.98
CA ALA A 643 1.98 10.48 -20.96
C ALA A 643 3.26 10.97 -20.24
N VAL A 644 4.43 10.50 -20.69
CA VAL A 644 5.72 10.82 -20.09
C VAL A 644 6.71 11.13 -21.23
N PRO A 645 7.41 12.27 -21.21
CA PRO A 645 8.39 12.60 -22.24
C PRO A 645 9.59 11.65 -22.17
N VAL A 646 10.14 11.33 -23.33
CA VAL A 646 11.38 10.56 -23.51
C VAL A 646 12.47 11.52 -23.92
N VAL A 647 13.52 11.63 -23.10
CA VAL A 647 14.57 12.63 -23.25
C VAL A 647 15.92 12.00 -23.59
N THR A 648 16.77 12.77 -24.27
CA THR A 648 18.10 12.34 -24.68
C THR A 648 19.22 12.93 -23.81
N ASP A 649 18.91 14.01 -23.08
CA ASP A 649 19.85 14.69 -22.21
C ASP A 649 19.63 14.32 -20.74
N ILE A 650 20.73 14.09 -20.04
CA ILE A 650 20.72 13.78 -18.62
C ILE A 650 20.33 15.01 -17.76
N ALA A 651 20.60 16.22 -18.22
CA ALA A 651 20.18 17.43 -17.53
C ALA A 651 18.65 17.55 -17.49
N GLU A 652 17.96 17.14 -18.56
CA GLU A 652 16.49 17.07 -18.57
C GLU A 652 15.97 16.01 -17.60
N MET A 653 16.67 14.87 -17.49
CA MET A 653 16.33 13.85 -16.47
C MET A 653 16.42 14.45 -15.07
N TYR A 654 17.51 15.17 -14.75
CA TYR A 654 17.66 15.79 -13.43
C TYR A 654 16.58 16.84 -13.16
N ARG A 655 16.24 17.69 -14.14
CA ARG A 655 15.16 18.68 -13.98
C ARG A 655 13.79 18.03 -13.74
N ALA A 656 13.59 16.86 -14.29
CA ALA A 656 12.30 16.15 -14.25
C ALA A 656 12.11 15.31 -12.97
N VAL A 657 13.09 15.22 -12.07
CA VAL A 657 12.94 14.44 -10.82
C VAL A 657 11.85 15.05 -9.94
N ASP A 658 10.94 14.20 -9.46
CA ASP A 658 10.06 14.48 -8.33
C ASP A 658 10.76 14.01 -7.05
N CYS A 659 11.26 14.96 -6.25
CA CYS A 659 12.09 14.66 -5.10
C CYS A 659 11.34 13.89 -4.01
N GLY A 660 10.08 14.26 -3.76
CA GLY A 660 9.23 13.57 -2.79
C GLY A 660 8.97 12.12 -3.22
N ALA A 661 8.50 11.92 -4.46
CA ALA A 661 8.28 10.58 -4.99
C ALA A 661 9.55 9.73 -5.01
N MET A 662 10.70 10.34 -5.37
CA MET A 662 12.00 9.66 -5.37
C MET A 662 12.41 9.24 -3.96
N GLY A 663 12.30 10.14 -2.99
CA GLY A 663 12.61 9.88 -1.57
C GLY A 663 11.73 8.78 -1.00
N ALA A 664 10.42 8.86 -1.20
CA ALA A 664 9.45 7.87 -0.75
C ALA A 664 9.68 6.51 -1.41
N PHE A 665 9.95 6.47 -2.71
CA PHE A 665 10.22 5.24 -3.44
C PHE A 665 11.50 4.56 -2.95
N MET A 666 12.58 5.33 -2.75
CA MET A 666 13.84 4.81 -2.22
C MET A 666 13.72 4.34 -0.77
N ALA A 667 12.97 5.04 0.07
CA ALA A 667 12.69 4.62 1.45
C ALA A 667 11.92 3.30 1.48
N ARG A 668 10.88 3.16 0.64
CA ARG A 668 10.12 1.91 0.46
C ARG A 668 11.03 0.75 0.06
N LEU A 669 11.90 0.95 -0.93
CA LEU A 669 12.86 -0.07 -1.38
C LEU A 669 13.86 -0.44 -0.29
N GLY A 670 14.39 0.55 0.42
CA GLY A 670 15.30 0.35 1.53
C GLY A 670 14.66 -0.43 2.66
N ALA A 671 13.44 -0.05 3.05
CA ALA A 671 12.67 -0.74 4.08
C ALA A 671 12.38 -2.20 3.71
N GLU A 672 11.84 -2.47 2.51
CA GLU A 672 11.58 -3.85 2.08
C GLU A 672 12.85 -4.69 1.99
N ARG A 673 13.98 -4.09 1.58
CA ARG A 673 15.27 -4.78 1.50
C ARG A 673 15.76 -5.26 2.87
N THR A 674 15.40 -4.59 3.97
CA THR A 674 15.76 -5.03 5.33
C THR A 674 15.21 -6.39 5.70
N LEU A 675 14.15 -6.86 5.03
CA LEU A 675 13.59 -8.21 5.26
C LEU A 675 14.52 -9.35 4.81
N THR A 676 15.48 -9.05 3.93
CA THR A 676 16.31 -10.08 3.29
C THR A 676 17.81 -9.89 3.48
N VAL A 677 18.25 -8.68 3.83
CA VAL A 677 19.67 -8.36 4.04
C VAL A 677 19.87 -7.62 5.36
N ARG A 678 21.13 -7.50 5.80
CA ARG A 678 21.47 -6.74 7.02
C ARG A 678 21.03 -5.28 6.89
N LEU A 679 20.71 -4.64 8.03
CA LEU A 679 20.29 -3.24 8.06
C LEU A 679 21.34 -2.31 7.43
N GLN A 680 22.60 -2.55 7.68
CA GLN A 680 23.69 -1.77 7.11
C GLN A 680 23.71 -1.89 5.57
N ASP A 681 23.60 -3.11 5.03
CA ASP A 681 23.62 -3.34 3.57
C ASP A 681 22.41 -2.69 2.88
N ALA A 682 21.27 -2.66 3.57
CA ALA A 682 20.08 -1.98 3.06
C ALA A 682 20.30 -0.44 2.99
N ARG A 683 20.85 0.16 4.04
CA ARG A 683 21.20 1.59 4.07
C ARG A 683 22.27 1.95 3.03
N GLU A 684 23.33 1.16 2.92
CA GLU A 684 24.40 1.36 1.94
C GLU A 684 23.91 1.25 0.50
N ALA A 685 22.98 0.34 0.22
CA ALA A 685 22.42 0.20 -1.13
C ALA A 685 21.64 1.45 -1.56
N VAL A 686 20.91 2.08 -0.65
CA VAL A 686 20.21 3.34 -0.91
C VAL A 686 21.23 4.47 -1.10
N MET A 687 22.20 4.60 -0.20
CA MET A 687 23.23 5.63 -0.25
C MET A 687 24.08 5.55 -1.53
N THR A 688 24.46 4.35 -1.96
CA THR A 688 25.26 4.15 -3.17
C THR A 688 24.61 4.75 -4.41
N LYS A 689 23.27 4.68 -4.51
CA LYS A 689 22.52 5.29 -5.62
C LYS A 689 22.64 6.81 -5.61
N VAL A 690 22.48 7.43 -4.44
CA VAL A 690 22.61 8.87 -4.28
C VAL A 690 24.03 9.35 -4.63
N VAL A 691 25.03 8.67 -4.07
CA VAL A 691 26.45 9.00 -4.35
C VAL A 691 26.76 8.87 -5.83
N ALA A 692 26.32 7.81 -6.51
CA ALA A 692 26.54 7.61 -7.94
C ALA A 692 25.91 8.73 -8.77
N THR A 693 24.70 9.13 -8.44
CA THR A 693 23.97 10.21 -9.12
C THR A 693 24.63 11.55 -8.93
N LEU A 694 25.06 11.90 -7.72
CA LEU A 694 25.74 13.16 -7.43
C LEU A 694 27.14 13.22 -8.04
N ARG A 695 27.83 12.10 -8.15
CA ARG A 695 29.11 12.03 -8.91
C ARG A 695 28.92 12.36 -10.38
N GLU A 696 27.94 11.77 -11.01
CA GLU A 696 27.62 12.07 -12.41
C GLU A 696 27.23 13.53 -12.60
N PHE A 697 26.39 14.07 -11.70
CA PHE A 697 26.04 15.49 -11.74
C PHE A 697 27.25 16.42 -11.53
N LYS A 698 28.17 16.07 -10.63
CA LYS A 698 29.42 16.81 -10.40
C LYS A 698 30.32 16.79 -11.65
N LEU A 699 30.38 15.66 -12.38
CA LEU A 699 31.13 15.55 -13.63
C LEU A 699 30.57 16.45 -14.73
N LEU A 700 29.25 16.57 -14.82
CA LEU A 700 28.58 17.46 -15.80
C LEU A 700 28.84 18.94 -15.51
N ASN A 701 29.02 19.30 -14.25
CA ASN A 701 29.21 20.68 -13.78
C ASN A 701 30.66 20.95 -13.32
N THR A 702 31.63 20.40 -14.04
CA THR A 702 33.06 20.45 -13.66
C THR A 702 33.62 21.84 -13.46
N GLN A 703 33.16 22.85 -14.19
CA GLN A 703 33.65 24.21 -14.05
C GLN A 703 33.21 24.84 -12.71
N ALA A 704 31.93 24.70 -12.34
CA ALA A 704 31.43 25.19 -11.06
C ALA A 704 32.01 24.38 -9.88
N SER A 705 32.22 23.08 -10.06
CA SER A 705 32.72 22.16 -9.03
C SER A 705 34.22 22.37 -8.74
N ARG A 706 35.05 22.67 -9.75
CA ARG A 706 36.49 22.86 -9.57
C ARG A 706 36.85 24.15 -8.87
N ALA A 707 36.04 25.20 -9.04
CA ALA A 707 36.32 26.51 -8.44
C ALA A 707 36.25 26.50 -6.91
N PHE A 708 35.43 25.60 -6.30
CA PHE A 708 35.10 25.75 -4.87
C PHE A 708 35.13 24.45 -4.07
N ASN A 709 35.41 23.26 -4.65
CA ASN A 709 35.32 21.95 -3.96
C ASN A 709 34.01 21.77 -3.16
N ARG A 710 32.89 22.23 -3.70
CA ARG A 710 31.57 22.24 -3.05
C ARG A 710 30.77 21.00 -3.38
N LEU A 711 29.83 20.64 -2.50
CA LEU A 711 28.80 19.67 -2.77
C LEU A 711 27.66 20.37 -3.50
N ILE A 712 27.42 19.97 -4.75
CA ILE A 712 26.39 20.56 -5.61
C ILE A 712 25.30 19.55 -5.91
N PHE A 713 24.06 20.02 -5.95
CA PHE A 713 22.86 19.23 -6.24
C PHE A 713 22.09 19.83 -7.43
N PRO A 714 21.35 18.99 -8.19
CA PRO A 714 20.27 19.50 -9.01
C PRO A 714 19.22 20.17 -8.11
N GLU A 715 18.68 21.31 -8.51
CA GLU A 715 17.62 22.03 -7.76
C GLU A 715 16.44 21.10 -7.41
N SER A 716 16.00 20.28 -8.38
CA SER A 716 14.92 19.30 -8.19
C SER A 716 15.24 18.20 -7.18
N MET A 717 16.49 18.05 -6.75
CA MET A 717 16.93 16.98 -5.84
C MET A 717 17.53 17.51 -4.53
N LYS A 718 17.36 18.78 -4.23
CA LYS A 718 17.93 19.42 -3.04
C LYS A 718 17.52 18.79 -1.72
N LEU A 719 16.32 18.28 -1.63
CA LEU A 719 15.79 17.57 -0.46
C LEU A 719 16.14 16.07 -0.42
N LEU A 720 16.66 15.50 -1.50
CA LEU A 720 16.95 14.07 -1.56
C LEU A 720 17.90 13.58 -0.46
N PRO A 721 19.00 14.30 -0.12
CA PRO A 721 19.85 13.91 1.00
C PRO A 721 19.10 13.84 2.33
N LEU A 722 18.19 14.79 2.58
CA LEU A 722 17.37 14.80 3.80
C LEU A 722 16.42 13.60 3.85
N TRP A 723 15.75 13.26 2.74
CA TRP A 723 14.86 12.11 2.67
C TRP A 723 15.60 10.79 2.92
N ILE A 724 16.79 10.64 2.34
CA ILE A 724 17.62 9.42 2.54
C ILE A 724 18.18 9.34 3.95
N PHE A 725 18.60 10.48 4.49
CA PHE A 725 19.05 10.58 5.87
C PHE A 725 17.91 10.21 6.85
N ALA A 726 16.72 10.78 6.66
CA ALA A 726 15.54 10.49 7.45
C ALA A 726 15.12 9.00 7.31
N ALA A 727 15.17 8.45 6.10
CA ALA A 727 14.92 7.02 5.88
C ALA A 727 15.87 6.14 6.70
N SER A 728 17.16 6.49 6.77
CA SER A 728 18.15 5.76 7.57
C SER A 728 17.88 5.80 9.08
N LYS A 729 17.15 6.83 9.55
CA LYS A 729 16.74 7.02 10.95
C LYS A 729 15.34 6.47 11.26
N SER A 730 14.59 6.06 10.23
CA SER A 730 13.26 5.50 10.42
C SER A 730 13.29 4.19 11.22
N THR A 731 12.21 3.86 11.90
CA THR A 731 12.06 2.62 12.66
C THR A 731 12.35 1.38 11.81
N ALA A 732 12.05 1.42 10.51
CA ALA A 732 12.33 0.33 9.57
C ALA A 732 13.83 0.09 9.36
N MET A 733 14.67 1.14 9.39
CA MET A 733 16.06 1.07 8.94
C MET A 733 17.12 1.48 9.97
N ARG A 734 16.73 2.17 11.07
CA ARG A 734 17.69 2.70 12.06
C ARG A 734 18.39 1.61 12.87
N GLY A 735 19.56 1.98 13.41
CA GLY A 735 20.26 1.25 14.44
C GLY A 735 20.79 -0.13 14.03
N GLY A 736 20.99 -0.95 15.03
CA GLY A 736 21.37 -2.35 14.94
C GLY A 736 20.22 -3.29 15.35
N PRO A 737 20.50 -4.57 15.55
CA PRO A 737 19.50 -5.60 15.85
C PRO A 737 18.65 -5.33 17.11
N ARG A 738 19.25 -4.70 18.12
CA ARG A 738 18.64 -4.48 19.45
C ARG A 738 18.07 -3.10 19.68
N ASP A 739 18.31 -2.16 18.77
CA ASP A 739 17.88 -0.75 18.97
C ASP A 739 16.39 -0.55 18.74
N VAL A 740 15.75 -1.46 18.02
CA VAL A 740 14.32 -1.47 17.76
C VAL A 740 13.83 -2.91 17.91
N PRO A 741 12.76 -3.18 18.64
CA PRO A 741 12.13 -4.50 18.70
C PRO A 741 11.83 -5.03 17.29
N VAL A 742 12.04 -6.32 17.07
CA VAL A 742 11.89 -6.94 15.74
C VAL A 742 10.49 -6.71 15.19
N ASP A 743 9.45 -6.96 16.00
CA ASP A 743 8.05 -6.80 15.58
C ASP A 743 7.70 -5.35 15.23
N ALA A 744 8.17 -4.38 16.02
CA ALA A 744 7.98 -2.95 15.71
C ALA A 744 8.67 -2.57 14.39
N ARG A 745 9.84 -3.14 14.11
CA ARG A 745 10.53 -2.92 12.83
C ARG A 745 9.76 -3.53 11.67
N ILE A 746 9.25 -4.75 11.81
CA ILE A 746 8.42 -5.42 10.80
C ILE A 746 7.16 -4.61 10.52
N ALA A 747 6.44 -4.17 11.55
CA ALA A 747 5.26 -3.33 11.39
C ALA A 747 5.59 -2.05 10.59
N ALA A 748 6.71 -1.38 10.93
CA ALA A 748 7.16 -0.20 10.19
C ALA A 748 7.52 -0.51 8.73
N VAL A 749 8.18 -1.64 8.44
CA VAL A 749 8.50 -2.04 7.06
C VAL A 749 7.23 -2.27 6.25
N TYR A 750 6.24 -2.95 6.82
CA TYR A 750 4.96 -3.22 6.15
C TYR A 750 4.15 -1.92 5.94
N ASP A 751 4.22 -0.97 6.86
CA ASP A 751 3.68 0.36 6.66
C ASP A 751 4.33 1.06 5.44
N PHE A 752 5.67 1.09 5.35
CA PHE A 752 6.36 1.65 4.18
C PHE A 752 6.00 0.96 2.87
N MET A 753 5.71 -0.34 2.90
CA MET A 753 5.37 -1.09 1.69
C MET A 753 3.99 -0.75 1.13
N SER A 754 3.03 -0.35 1.97
CA SER A 754 1.64 -0.09 1.56
C SER A 754 1.25 1.39 1.53
N ALA A 755 1.99 2.27 2.22
CA ALA A 755 1.67 3.69 2.36
C ALA A 755 1.77 4.47 1.05
N SER A 756 1.03 5.56 0.92
CA SER A 756 1.14 6.54 -0.17
C SER A 756 2.46 7.33 -0.12
N THR A 757 2.72 8.14 -1.13
CA THR A 757 3.90 9.02 -1.14
C THR A 757 3.85 9.99 0.02
N GLU A 758 2.74 10.66 0.22
CA GLU A 758 2.52 11.66 1.25
C GLU A 758 2.69 11.06 2.65
N GLU A 759 2.13 9.87 2.89
CA GLU A 759 2.29 9.16 4.17
C GLU A 759 3.75 8.79 4.44
N ILE A 760 4.48 8.30 3.44
CA ILE A 760 5.90 7.97 3.60
C ILE A 760 6.72 9.22 3.92
N LEU A 761 6.49 10.32 3.22
CA LEU A 761 7.23 11.57 3.48
C LEU A 761 6.97 12.10 4.89
N LYS A 762 5.73 11.99 5.37
CA LYS A 762 5.36 12.37 6.74
C LYS A 762 5.99 11.46 7.79
N LEU A 763 6.08 10.16 7.52
CA LEU A 763 6.82 9.20 8.36
C LEU A 763 8.33 9.48 8.40
N LEU A 764 8.91 9.95 7.29
CA LEU A 764 10.32 10.26 7.20
C LEU A 764 10.68 11.57 7.91
N TYR A 765 9.91 12.62 7.67
CA TYR A 765 10.16 13.94 8.25
C TYR A 765 8.83 14.50 8.76
N PRO A 766 8.46 14.19 10.02
CA PRO A 766 7.25 14.69 10.67
C PRO A 766 7.13 16.20 10.64
N THR A 767 5.92 16.72 10.73
CA THR A 767 5.70 18.15 10.92
C THR A 767 5.71 18.50 12.40
N MET A 768 6.37 19.59 12.77
CA MET A 768 6.36 20.13 14.13
C MET A 768 5.88 21.57 14.12
N HIS A 769 4.88 21.88 14.95
CA HIS A 769 4.26 23.19 15.05
C HIS A 769 4.37 23.74 16.47
N ALA A 770 4.79 24.99 16.61
CA ALA A 770 4.87 25.66 17.90
C ALA A 770 3.49 26.24 18.26
N LEU A 771 2.83 25.67 19.29
CA LEU A 771 1.52 26.13 19.71
C LEU A 771 1.57 27.35 20.66
N HIS A 772 2.67 27.55 21.37
CA HIS A 772 2.85 28.67 22.31
C HIS A 772 3.10 30.01 21.62
N THR A 773 3.45 29.99 20.34
CA THR A 773 3.72 31.19 19.51
C THR A 773 2.89 31.17 18.22
N MET A 774 1.67 30.63 18.28
CA MET A 774 0.79 30.64 17.12
C MET A 774 0.49 32.08 16.67
N PRO A 775 0.70 32.41 15.36
CA PRO A 775 0.19 33.66 14.79
C PRO A 775 -1.32 33.80 15.02
N GLU A 776 -1.84 35.01 15.02
CA GLU A 776 -3.29 35.28 15.25
C GLU A 776 -4.19 34.52 14.27
N GLU A 777 -3.74 34.33 13.04
CA GLU A 777 -4.44 33.65 11.96
C GLU A 777 -4.45 32.13 12.14
N ALA A 778 -3.43 31.54 12.81
CA ALA A 778 -3.31 30.10 12.95
C ALA A 778 -4.43 29.53 13.85
N GLY A 779 -5.03 28.43 13.43
CA GLY A 779 -6.20 27.83 14.07
C GLY A 779 -7.53 28.49 13.68
N THR A 780 -7.51 29.48 12.76
CA THR A 780 -8.71 30.03 12.13
C THR A 780 -8.90 29.47 10.72
N LYS A 781 -10.04 29.70 10.12
CA LYS A 781 -10.33 29.23 8.75
C LYS A 781 -9.98 30.28 7.70
N ASP A 782 -9.35 29.84 6.60
CA ASP A 782 -9.08 30.66 5.42
C ASP A 782 -10.36 30.92 4.60
N GLU A 783 -10.23 31.65 3.49
CA GLU A 783 -11.31 31.96 2.55
C GLU A 783 -11.98 30.71 1.94
N TYR A 784 -11.28 29.59 1.94
CA TYR A 784 -11.74 28.29 1.42
C TYR A 784 -12.30 27.38 2.51
N GLY A 785 -12.34 27.85 3.77
CA GLY A 785 -12.83 27.07 4.91
C GLY A 785 -11.83 26.08 5.51
N ARG A 786 -10.54 26.13 5.08
CA ARG A 786 -9.43 25.29 5.61
C ARG A 786 -8.81 25.97 6.81
N VAL A 787 -8.40 25.20 7.79
CA VAL A 787 -7.73 25.73 8.97
C VAL A 787 -6.28 26.13 8.62
N ILE A 788 -5.90 27.33 9.00
CA ILE A 788 -4.53 27.83 8.83
C ILE A 788 -3.65 27.19 9.91
N LEU A 789 -2.70 26.33 9.52
CA LEU A 789 -1.77 25.69 10.43
C LEU A 789 -0.67 26.67 10.89
N PRO A 790 -0.17 26.54 12.14
CA PRO A 790 1.01 27.30 12.58
C PRO A 790 2.22 26.99 11.70
N PRO A 791 3.19 27.90 11.57
CA PRO A 791 4.42 27.64 10.83
C PRO A 791 5.13 26.38 11.31
N ARG A 792 5.73 25.63 10.39
CA ARG A 792 6.52 24.43 10.70
C ARG A 792 7.83 24.83 11.38
N THR A 793 8.17 24.11 12.45
CA THR A 793 9.43 24.22 13.16
C THR A 793 10.39 23.11 12.72
N VAL A 794 11.68 23.39 12.75
CA VAL A 794 12.74 22.44 12.39
C VAL A 794 12.83 21.31 13.42
N LEU A 795 13.04 20.08 12.94
CA LEU A 795 13.18 18.90 13.79
C LEU A 795 14.60 18.76 14.38
N ALA A 796 14.99 19.77 15.14
CA ALA A 796 16.28 19.85 15.85
C ALA A 796 16.05 20.33 17.28
N GLY A 797 16.76 19.72 18.26
CA GLY A 797 16.63 20.06 19.67
C GLY A 797 17.03 21.50 20.00
N GLU A 798 17.94 22.08 19.22
CA GLU A 798 18.31 23.49 19.32
C GLU A 798 17.14 24.46 19.08
N ARG A 799 16.09 24.01 18.42
CA ARG A 799 14.89 24.79 18.12
C ARG A 799 13.75 24.60 19.10
N ILE A 800 13.95 23.75 20.11
CA ILE A 800 12.97 23.46 21.15
C ILE A 800 13.32 24.27 22.39
N ASP A 801 12.46 25.25 22.75
CA ASP A 801 12.59 26.03 23.98
C ASP A 801 11.87 25.35 25.14
N ALA A 802 12.49 25.29 26.31
CA ALA A 802 11.89 24.82 27.54
C ALA A 802 10.62 25.60 27.99
N ARG A 803 10.38 26.77 27.39
CA ARG A 803 9.17 27.58 27.55
C ARG A 803 8.12 27.32 26.47
N GLY A 804 8.35 26.34 25.58
CA GLY A 804 7.53 26.08 24.42
C GLY A 804 6.54 24.92 24.60
N ALA A 805 5.54 24.88 23.73
CA ALA A 805 4.64 23.76 23.48
C ALA A 805 4.70 23.42 22.00
N TYR A 806 5.05 22.18 21.67
CA TYR A 806 5.26 21.75 20.28
C TYR A 806 4.42 20.52 19.94
N LEU A 807 3.62 20.64 18.90
CA LEU A 807 2.81 19.55 18.33
C LEU A 807 3.58 18.89 17.18
N VAL A 808 3.87 17.62 17.31
CA VAL A 808 4.53 16.80 16.28
C VAL A 808 3.53 15.85 15.68
N ASP A 809 3.48 15.75 14.35
CA ASP A 809 2.62 14.86 13.58
C ASP A 809 3.47 14.02 12.61
N ASP A 810 3.49 12.70 12.83
CA ASP A 810 4.20 11.73 11.99
C ASP A 810 3.26 10.94 11.03
N GLY A 811 1.99 11.32 10.97
CA GLY A 811 0.97 10.62 10.19
C GLY A 811 0.47 9.30 10.80
N ARG A 812 0.95 8.95 12.02
CA ARG A 812 0.52 7.75 12.77
C ARG A 812 0.05 8.10 14.18
N ARG A 813 0.57 9.18 14.74
CA ARG A 813 0.18 9.74 16.04
C ARG A 813 0.51 11.23 16.09
N LEU A 814 -0.08 11.91 17.04
CA LEU A 814 0.24 13.26 17.43
C LEU A 814 0.97 13.22 18.78
N LEU A 815 2.05 13.98 18.92
CA LEU A 815 2.75 14.15 20.17
C LEU A 815 2.81 15.63 20.52
N LEU A 816 2.27 16.00 21.68
CA LEU A 816 2.33 17.34 22.21
C LEU A 816 3.36 17.40 23.32
N TRP A 817 4.53 17.98 23.03
CA TRP A 817 5.59 18.19 24.02
C TRP A 817 5.41 19.54 24.71
N LEU A 818 5.51 19.51 26.05
CA LEU A 818 5.40 20.67 26.91
C LEU A 818 6.72 20.91 27.66
N GLY A 819 7.30 22.10 27.51
CA GLY A 819 8.49 22.50 28.22
C GLY A 819 8.22 22.73 29.71
N LYS A 820 9.21 22.46 30.55
CA LYS A 820 9.10 22.60 32.03
C LYS A 820 8.99 24.06 32.50
N MET A 821 9.33 25.01 31.65
CA MET A 821 9.25 26.45 31.92
C MET A 821 8.11 27.12 31.13
N LEU A 822 7.19 26.33 30.59
CA LEU A 822 6.02 26.82 29.87
C LEU A 822 5.15 27.64 30.82
N ASP A 823 4.59 28.75 30.35
CA ASP A 823 3.71 29.62 31.12
C ASP A 823 2.53 28.83 31.70
N PRO A 824 2.35 28.82 33.04
CA PRO A 824 1.21 28.18 33.68
C PRO A 824 -0.15 28.71 33.18
N GLN A 825 -0.23 29.97 32.76
CA GLN A 825 -1.44 30.55 32.19
C GLN A 825 -1.77 29.90 30.83
N PHE A 826 -0.76 29.64 30.02
CA PHE A 826 -0.93 28.92 28.75
C PHE A 826 -1.40 27.46 29.00
N VAL A 827 -0.80 26.78 29.98
CA VAL A 827 -1.21 25.41 30.36
C VAL A 827 -2.67 25.38 30.83
N ALA A 828 -3.05 26.32 31.70
CA ALA A 828 -4.41 26.44 32.19
C ALA A 828 -5.40 26.81 31.06
N ALA A 829 -4.98 27.65 30.11
CA ALA A 829 -5.80 28.01 28.95
C ALA A 829 -5.99 26.83 27.97
N LEU A 830 -5.02 25.91 27.87
CA LEU A 830 -5.07 24.77 26.97
C LEU A 830 -5.77 23.55 27.58
N PHE A 831 -5.49 23.23 28.85
CA PHE A 831 -5.95 22.01 29.51
C PHE A 831 -6.95 22.26 30.66
N GLY A 832 -7.15 23.50 31.05
CA GLY A 832 -7.96 23.84 32.22
C GLY A 832 -7.21 23.66 33.54
N PRO A 833 -7.94 23.76 34.67
CA PRO A 833 -7.33 23.71 36.02
C PRO A 833 -6.77 22.33 36.40
N SER A 834 -7.18 21.27 35.71
CA SER A 834 -6.70 19.89 35.97
C SER A 834 -5.29 19.64 35.37
N GLY A 835 -4.76 20.54 34.55
CA GLY A 835 -3.48 20.38 33.87
C GLY A 835 -3.48 19.33 32.79
N PRO A 836 -2.28 19.02 32.21
CA PRO A 836 -2.15 18.05 31.12
C PRO A 836 -2.48 16.62 31.58
N PRO A 837 -3.05 15.78 30.70
CA PRO A 837 -3.33 14.38 31.00
C PRO A 837 -2.03 13.56 31.11
N SER A 838 -2.16 12.30 31.57
CA SER A 838 -1.03 11.36 31.64
C SER A 838 -0.44 11.11 30.24
N ALA A 839 0.87 10.90 30.19
CA ALA A 839 1.64 10.76 28.94
C ALA A 839 1.34 9.49 28.13
N ASP A 840 0.64 8.52 28.69
CA ASP A 840 0.38 7.21 28.08
C ASP A 840 -1.09 7.03 27.65
N VAL A 841 -1.87 8.11 27.59
CA VAL A 841 -3.29 8.08 27.24
C VAL A 841 -3.53 8.85 25.94
N ASP A 842 -4.34 8.30 25.04
CA ASP A 842 -4.87 9.06 23.90
C ASP A 842 -5.82 10.14 24.41
N CYS A 843 -5.46 11.40 24.24
CA CYS A 843 -6.25 12.51 24.75
C CYS A 843 -6.92 13.31 23.63
N ASN A 844 -8.04 13.92 23.97
CA ASN A 844 -8.61 15.02 23.21
C ASN A 844 -8.38 16.31 24.00
N LEU A 845 -7.97 17.37 23.31
CA LEU A 845 -7.87 18.68 23.93
C LEU A 845 -9.25 19.10 24.46
N PRO A 846 -9.35 19.58 25.71
CA PRO A 846 -10.64 19.92 26.32
C PRO A 846 -11.32 21.08 25.59
N HIS A 847 -12.65 21.10 25.62
CA HIS A 847 -13.47 22.19 25.10
C HIS A 847 -13.54 23.32 26.09
N LEU A 848 -12.50 24.16 26.11
CA LEU A 848 -12.47 25.37 26.93
C LEU A 848 -12.85 26.60 26.13
N ASP A 849 -13.45 27.60 26.79
CA ASP A 849 -13.78 28.89 26.14
C ASP A 849 -12.61 29.87 26.17
N THR A 850 -11.42 29.36 25.93
CA THR A 850 -10.20 30.14 25.78
C THR A 850 -9.79 30.15 24.30
N ASP A 851 -9.18 31.26 23.85
CA ASP A 851 -8.70 31.37 22.47
C ASP A 851 -7.67 30.31 22.15
N VAL A 852 -6.73 30.06 23.09
CA VAL A 852 -5.69 29.05 22.95
C VAL A 852 -6.27 27.64 22.76
N SER A 853 -7.22 27.21 23.61
CA SER A 853 -7.85 25.90 23.49
C SER A 853 -8.62 25.75 22.18
N ARG A 854 -9.38 26.76 21.78
CA ARG A 854 -10.19 26.76 20.56
C ARG A 854 -9.34 26.62 19.32
N ARG A 855 -8.25 27.40 19.20
CA ARG A 855 -7.33 27.39 18.07
C ARG A 855 -6.45 26.14 18.03
N ALA A 856 -5.86 25.73 19.15
CA ALA A 856 -5.06 24.51 19.21
C ALA A 856 -5.90 23.27 18.86
N ARG A 857 -7.15 23.22 19.30
CA ARG A 857 -8.07 22.15 18.95
C ARG A 857 -8.43 22.16 17.47
N ALA A 858 -8.70 23.34 16.88
CA ALA A 858 -8.94 23.45 15.44
C ALA A 858 -7.78 22.91 14.63
N VAL A 859 -6.54 23.20 15.03
CA VAL A 859 -5.32 22.66 14.41
C VAL A 859 -5.26 21.12 14.54
N VAL A 860 -5.49 20.56 15.73
CA VAL A 860 -5.46 19.09 15.93
C VAL A 860 -6.56 18.40 15.15
N ASP A 861 -7.75 18.95 15.13
CA ASP A 861 -8.92 18.38 14.43
C ASP A 861 -8.72 18.42 12.90
N ASP A 862 -8.13 19.50 12.37
CA ASP A 862 -7.82 19.63 10.96
C ASP A 862 -6.73 18.62 10.52
N ILE A 863 -5.64 18.50 11.27
CA ILE A 863 -4.61 17.49 11.03
C ILE A 863 -5.20 16.07 11.07
N ARG A 864 -6.11 15.79 12.00
CA ARG A 864 -6.82 14.51 12.06
C ARG A 864 -7.76 14.29 10.89
N ALA A 865 -8.37 15.35 10.37
CA ALA A 865 -9.26 15.28 9.20
C ALA A 865 -8.50 15.07 7.89
N GLU A 866 -7.31 15.67 7.75
CA GLU A 866 -6.41 15.48 6.62
C GLU A 866 -5.74 14.11 6.60
N ALA A 867 -5.52 13.51 7.78
CA ALA A 867 -4.89 12.20 7.89
C ALA A 867 -5.66 11.15 7.06
N SER A 868 -4.93 10.18 6.54
CA SER A 868 -5.55 9.01 5.90
C SER A 868 -6.65 8.45 6.79
N ARG A 869 -7.82 8.21 6.22
CA ARG A 869 -8.98 7.64 6.96
C ARG A 869 -8.66 6.27 7.55
N ALA A 870 -7.61 5.60 7.06
CA ALA A 870 -7.15 4.31 7.58
C ALA A 870 -6.50 4.41 8.96
N ARG A 871 -6.06 5.60 9.39
CA ARG A 871 -5.30 5.80 10.62
C ARG A 871 -5.97 6.83 11.53
N HIS A 872 -6.03 6.52 12.81
CA HIS A 872 -6.37 7.51 13.82
C HIS A 872 -5.09 8.07 14.43
N LEU A 873 -4.98 9.39 14.46
CA LEU A 873 -3.87 10.09 15.10
C LEU A 873 -4.18 10.25 16.60
N ALA A 874 -3.75 9.27 17.40
CA ALA A 874 -3.80 9.37 18.85
C ALA A 874 -2.90 10.53 19.30
N LEU A 875 -3.41 11.42 20.16
CA LEU A 875 -2.66 12.53 20.73
C LEU A 875 -2.13 12.14 22.12
N THR A 876 -0.81 12.14 22.27
CA THR A 876 -0.15 11.92 23.56
C THR A 876 0.54 13.19 24.02
N VAL A 877 0.45 13.52 25.32
CA VAL A 877 1.09 14.68 25.92
C VAL A 877 2.37 14.23 26.62
N VAL A 878 3.48 14.88 26.32
CA VAL A 878 4.82 14.58 26.84
C VAL A 878 5.37 15.82 27.54
N ILE A 879 5.88 15.66 28.73
CA ILE A 879 6.42 16.76 29.54
C ILE A 879 7.94 16.66 29.63
N GLN A 880 8.63 17.77 29.47
CA GLN A 880 10.08 17.86 29.60
C GLN A 880 10.56 17.39 30.98
N GLY A 881 11.56 16.50 31.02
CA GLY A 881 12.12 15.92 32.24
C GLY A 881 11.33 14.70 32.77
N HIS A 882 10.18 14.36 32.19
CA HIS A 882 9.46 13.12 32.48
C HIS A 882 10.01 11.96 31.63
N PRO A 883 10.01 10.70 32.11
CA PRO A 883 10.46 9.54 31.31
C PRO A 883 9.86 9.43 29.91
N SER A 884 8.61 9.89 29.73
CA SER A 884 7.93 9.94 28.43
C SER A 884 8.60 10.87 27.40
N GLU A 885 9.48 11.80 27.82
CA GLU A 885 10.21 12.69 26.91
C GLU A 885 11.04 11.92 25.87
N THR A 886 11.46 10.71 26.22
CA THR A 886 12.15 9.81 25.28
C THR A 886 11.35 9.52 24.00
N GLN A 887 10.04 9.74 24.01
CA GLN A 887 9.18 9.58 22.83
C GLN A 887 9.38 10.70 21.80
N LEU A 888 9.89 11.88 22.17
CA LEU A 888 10.18 12.98 21.26
C LEU A 888 11.48 12.76 20.47
N PHE A 889 12.51 12.18 21.09
CA PHE A 889 13.85 12.13 20.51
C PHE A 889 13.94 11.48 19.12
N PRO A 890 13.18 10.42 18.79
CA PRO A 890 13.16 9.84 17.45
C PRO A 890 12.67 10.80 16.36
N TYR A 891 11.93 11.84 16.72
CA TYR A 891 11.40 12.85 15.79
C TYR A 891 12.36 13.99 15.52
N LEU A 892 13.41 14.18 16.34
CA LEU A 892 14.46 15.17 16.11
C LEU A 892 15.41 14.65 15.04
N ILE A 893 14.94 14.61 13.81
CA ILE A 893 15.62 13.94 12.68
C ILE A 893 16.98 14.55 12.40
N GLU A 894 17.12 15.89 12.52
CA GLU A 894 18.37 16.59 12.18
C GLU A 894 19.47 16.43 13.24
N ASP A 895 19.11 16.03 14.45
CA ASP A 895 20.04 15.85 15.55
C ASP A 895 20.87 14.58 15.43
N ARG A 896 21.96 14.55 16.15
CA ARG A 896 22.70 13.30 16.37
C ARG A 896 21.86 12.37 17.25
N GLY A 897 21.61 11.14 16.78
CA GLY A 897 21.00 10.10 17.60
C GLY A 897 21.92 9.65 18.75
N ALA A 898 21.46 8.70 19.58
CA ALA A 898 22.25 8.18 20.68
C ALA A 898 23.66 7.72 20.22
N ALA A 899 24.69 8.07 20.96
CA ALA A 899 26.10 7.96 20.53
C ALA A 899 26.55 6.56 20.12
N ASN A 900 25.89 5.52 20.63
CA ASN A 900 26.24 4.11 20.38
C ASN A 900 25.41 3.43 19.29
N VAL A 901 24.54 4.18 18.59
CA VAL A 901 23.66 3.62 17.55
C VAL A 901 24.30 3.79 16.17
N PRO A 902 24.49 2.72 15.39
CA PRO A 902 24.99 2.83 14.02
C PRO A 902 24.12 3.76 13.17
N GLY A 903 24.75 4.76 12.55
CA GLY A 903 24.05 5.78 11.76
C GLY A 903 23.53 6.99 12.56
N ALA A 904 24.00 7.17 13.80
CA ALA A 904 23.57 8.25 14.72
C ALA A 904 24.13 9.65 14.40
N SER A 905 24.57 9.93 13.17
CA SER A 905 25.08 11.25 12.77
C SER A 905 24.01 12.34 12.79
N SER A 906 24.41 13.59 12.98
CA SER A 906 23.54 14.74 12.66
C SER A 906 23.40 14.92 11.15
N TYR A 907 22.42 15.71 10.71
CA TYR A 907 22.24 15.96 9.27
C TYR A 907 23.46 16.67 8.67
N GLY A 908 24.08 17.61 9.39
CA GLY A 908 25.33 18.25 8.96
C GLY A 908 26.48 17.25 8.78
N GLU A 909 26.71 16.36 9.76
CA GLU A 909 27.73 15.31 9.66
C GLU A 909 27.48 14.35 8.48
N PHE A 910 26.21 14.03 8.23
CA PHE A 910 25.81 13.23 7.09
C PHE A 910 26.15 13.90 5.76
N LEU A 911 25.89 15.20 5.60
CA LEU A 911 26.26 15.96 4.40
C LEU A 911 27.78 15.99 4.18
N VAL A 912 28.58 16.12 5.24
CA VAL A 912 30.05 16.02 5.17
C VAL A 912 30.49 14.63 4.71
N GLN A 913 29.89 13.57 5.25
CA GLN A 913 30.16 12.21 4.84
C GLN A 913 29.77 11.99 3.36
N LEU A 914 28.61 12.47 2.94
CA LEU A 914 28.16 12.41 1.56
C LEU A 914 29.13 13.10 0.60
N HIS A 915 29.56 14.32 0.95
CA HIS A 915 30.58 15.07 0.18
C HIS A 915 31.91 14.30 0.03
N ARG A 916 32.39 13.71 1.12
CA ARG A 916 33.61 12.87 1.09
C ARG A 916 33.44 11.69 0.14
N GLN A 917 32.31 11.00 0.20
CA GLN A 917 32.01 9.84 -0.67
C GLN A 917 31.88 10.25 -2.14
N VAL A 918 31.26 11.39 -2.44
CA VAL A 918 31.14 11.93 -3.81
C VAL A 918 32.52 12.32 -4.36
N SER A 919 33.43 12.84 -3.50
CA SER A 919 34.74 13.33 -3.91
C SER A 919 35.83 12.24 -3.96
N ALA A 920 35.73 11.19 -3.14
CA ALA A 920 36.74 10.13 -3.00
C ALA A 920 36.97 9.30 -4.29
N ALA A 921 36.03 9.23 -5.21
CA ALA A 921 36.17 8.47 -6.45
C ALA A 921 36.87 9.24 -7.59
N GLN A 922 37.43 10.39 -7.33
CA GLN A 922 38.26 11.16 -8.29
C GLN A 922 39.75 10.88 -8.17
N ARG A 923 40.16 10.02 -7.24
CA ARG A 923 41.53 9.50 -7.11
C ARG A 923 41.59 8.07 -7.64
#